data_2ffa2176cb8f38cd58b3eed04413f25f
#
_entry.id   2ffa2176cb8f38cd58b3eed04413f25f
#
_cell.length_a   1.000
_cell.length_b   1.000
_cell.length_c   1.000
_cell.angle_alpha   90.00
_cell.angle_beta   90.00
_cell.angle_gamma   90.00
#
_symmetry.space_group_name_H-M   'P 1'
#
loop_
_entity.id
_entity.type
_entity.pdbx_description
1 polymer ?
#
loop_
_entity_poly.entity_id
_entity_poly.type
_entity_poly.pdbx_seq_one_letter_code
_entity_poly.pdbx_strand_id
1 'polypeptide(L)'
;MLEKPGRRRFLEECVKNKRIVIYGALDSGQKIYKELQDREWGEVVAFADRDAENLSMDHVFHCPLLKPEKLFEGLEWDYVYLATSSPNARKEIKRYLMEHGTQEDRILLADEVSFFDGKNEYRMYDDPEKAVCQIIQANDNLKGEYELTLQFEEWMEEYYYSVLIDQPEYIERVRTEFSSHSLLDVRIMLGLYLFKLKALEADGMKKLMGYILQLPDEQVEWLYLLGYKIAYMESHQNKILYKDLGADRRALWEKVVNICCSDRKGRTELPERKKGRVAVLVPIVSHPGISSGTMLYSTVANSLCKQGKQVKLFIIPYAQRKSFGFLSTSDTMFCERTRQYIQANRETIDSGVSIEVIEKEDISDMLNTAIDRITEFQPQYIIDIMDELCPVSAVLYKYYPVLYRPTTCSTTTGFFQKAMMQSFEYNSEIISRQIPVPILHIKKEPACSYNKWNDLGIPEESFVVVTVGERLSSEVDIGLVKSMEKVMQKKKDMYWILVGDIDVKKNLIGIEDEIHNRIRVLIYEGDLPALYRLCDVFLNPDRVGGGFSIMFAMQQGVAIAALKKNLYGGAVRVGEEELIDGGYEELCGYVEKLYDSPELLEETKERMRKISQEKSDIKLWGSALCTALEETERSFMEGD
;
A
#
# COMPACT_ATOMS: atom_id res chain seq x y z
N MET A 1 -2.86 -40.07 -6.13
CA MET A 1 -1.78 -39.31 -6.79
C MET A 1 -2.46 -38.41 -7.80
N LEU A 2 -2.66 -37.15 -7.51
CA LEU A 2 -3.28 -36.20 -8.42
C LEU A 2 -2.27 -35.91 -9.54
N GLU A 3 -2.70 -36.02 -10.80
CA GLU A 3 -1.86 -35.73 -11.95
C GLU A 3 -1.40 -34.27 -11.89
N LYS A 4 -0.09 -34.08 -11.99
CA LYS A 4 0.52 -32.76 -11.98
C LYS A 4 0.30 -32.08 -13.33
N PRO A 5 -0.10 -30.80 -13.39
CA PRO A 5 -0.32 -30.09 -14.65
C PRO A 5 0.96 -29.99 -15.48
N GLY A 6 0.84 -29.93 -16.81
CA GLY A 6 1.97 -30.03 -17.74
C GLY A 6 3.10 -29.01 -17.53
N ARG A 7 2.80 -27.77 -17.16
CA ARG A 7 3.81 -26.73 -16.90
C ARG A 7 4.45 -26.87 -15.51
N ARG A 8 3.70 -27.32 -14.52
CA ARG A 8 4.25 -27.74 -13.22
C ARG A 8 5.21 -28.93 -13.35
N ARG A 9 4.93 -29.88 -14.25
CA ARG A 9 5.89 -30.93 -14.60
C ARG A 9 7.17 -30.37 -15.20
N PHE A 10 7.05 -29.39 -16.09
CA PHE A 10 8.20 -28.74 -16.69
C PHE A 10 9.06 -28.03 -15.63
N LEU A 11 8.46 -27.24 -14.73
CA LEU A 11 9.18 -26.59 -13.65
C LEU A 11 9.82 -27.60 -12.69
N GLU A 12 9.10 -28.65 -12.28
CA GLU A 12 9.64 -29.72 -11.43
C GLU A 12 10.82 -30.42 -12.12
N GLU A 13 10.68 -30.75 -13.39
CA GLU A 13 11.76 -31.38 -14.18
C GLU A 13 12.96 -30.45 -14.35
N CYS A 14 12.71 -29.15 -14.56
CA CYS A 14 13.77 -28.15 -14.71
C CYS A 14 14.52 -27.88 -13.41
N VAL A 15 13.80 -27.76 -12.27
CA VAL A 15 14.41 -27.33 -11.00
C VAL A 15 14.80 -28.47 -10.07
N LYS A 16 14.36 -29.70 -10.34
CA LYS A 16 14.68 -30.86 -9.51
C LYS A 16 16.18 -31.14 -9.51
N ASN A 17 16.74 -31.23 -8.30
CA ASN A 17 18.20 -31.38 -8.09
C ASN A 17 19.04 -30.23 -8.66
N LYS A 18 18.45 -29.04 -8.82
CA LYS A 18 19.12 -27.84 -9.31
C LYS A 18 19.34 -26.86 -8.18
N ARG A 19 20.37 -26.02 -8.35
CA ARG A 19 20.71 -24.94 -7.43
C ARG A 19 20.02 -23.67 -7.88
N ILE A 20 19.17 -23.11 -7.01
CA ILE A 20 18.26 -22.01 -7.33
C ILE A 20 18.65 -20.79 -6.51
N VAL A 21 18.73 -19.65 -7.15
CA VAL A 21 18.72 -18.35 -6.48
C VAL A 21 17.32 -17.77 -6.54
N ILE A 22 16.83 -17.21 -5.44
CA ILE A 22 15.57 -16.46 -5.41
C ILE A 22 15.93 -14.98 -5.41
N TYR A 23 15.51 -14.25 -6.44
CA TYR A 23 15.69 -12.80 -6.53
C TYR A 23 14.46 -12.08 -5.99
N GLY A 24 14.61 -11.43 -4.85
CA GLY A 24 13.58 -10.86 -4.00
C GLY A 24 13.54 -11.58 -2.65
N ALA A 25 13.99 -10.92 -1.58
CA ALA A 25 14.18 -11.54 -0.27
C ALA A 25 12.97 -11.43 0.65
N LEU A 26 12.00 -10.60 0.29
CA LEU A 26 10.82 -10.33 1.08
C LEU A 26 9.71 -11.37 0.80
N ASP A 27 8.47 -10.99 1.02
CA ASP A 27 7.28 -11.86 1.04
C ASP A 27 7.20 -12.89 -0.07
N SER A 28 7.31 -12.42 -1.32
CA SER A 28 7.19 -13.30 -2.49
C SER A 28 8.32 -14.31 -2.56
N GLY A 29 9.56 -13.88 -2.26
CA GLY A 29 10.71 -14.78 -2.27
C GLY A 29 10.65 -15.84 -1.18
N GLN A 30 10.22 -15.45 0.02
CA GLN A 30 10.06 -16.39 1.13
C GLN A 30 8.95 -17.41 0.87
N LYS A 31 7.90 -17.02 0.16
CA LYS A 31 6.83 -17.91 -0.29
C LYS A 31 7.34 -18.94 -1.29
N ILE A 32 8.08 -18.48 -2.31
CA ILE A 32 8.69 -19.37 -3.32
C ILE A 32 9.66 -20.34 -2.65
N TYR A 33 10.49 -19.86 -1.72
CA TYR A 33 11.40 -20.70 -0.96
C TYR A 33 10.68 -21.87 -0.30
N LYS A 34 9.59 -21.58 0.44
CA LYS A 34 8.82 -22.64 1.10
C LYS A 34 8.18 -23.60 0.11
N GLU A 35 7.62 -23.10 -0.97
CA GLU A 35 7.03 -23.98 -1.99
C GLU A 35 8.07 -24.93 -2.58
N LEU A 36 9.28 -24.43 -2.88
CA LEU A 36 10.37 -25.26 -3.37
C LEU A 36 10.81 -26.31 -2.33
N GLN A 37 10.86 -25.94 -1.04
CA GLN A 37 11.21 -26.85 0.04
C GLN A 37 10.11 -27.89 0.30
N ASP A 38 8.86 -27.49 0.42
CA ASP A 38 7.72 -28.39 0.69
C ASP A 38 7.53 -29.42 -0.43
N ARG A 39 7.99 -29.09 -1.64
CA ARG A 39 7.89 -29.97 -2.81
C ARG A 39 9.19 -30.72 -3.14
N GLU A 40 10.25 -30.46 -2.43
CA GLU A 40 11.60 -30.99 -2.73
C GLU A 40 12.04 -30.73 -4.19
N TRP A 41 11.77 -29.52 -4.69
CA TRP A 41 11.99 -29.13 -6.11
C TRP A 41 13.36 -28.52 -6.39
N GLY A 42 14.30 -28.68 -5.53
CA GLY A 42 15.65 -28.18 -5.74
C GLY A 42 16.22 -27.55 -4.49
N GLU A 43 17.46 -27.12 -4.58
CA GLU A 43 18.19 -26.51 -3.48
C GLU A 43 18.25 -24.99 -3.67
N VAL A 44 17.65 -24.22 -2.77
CA VAL A 44 17.84 -22.77 -2.76
C VAL A 44 19.18 -22.46 -2.11
N VAL A 45 20.09 -21.91 -2.90
CA VAL A 45 21.49 -21.65 -2.49
C VAL A 45 21.69 -20.23 -1.99
N ALA A 46 20.86 -19.27 -2.40
CA ALA A 46 20.91 -17.88 -1.95
C ALA A 46 19.61 -17.14 -2.25
N PHE A 47 19.40 -16.06 -1.52
CA PHE A 47 18.52 -14.97 -1.93
C PHE A 47 19.35 -13.82 -2.50
N ALA A 48 18.82 -13.13 -3.50
CA ALA A 48 19.40 -11.88 -4.01
C ALA A 48 18.39 -10.74 -3.84
N ASP A 49 18.86 -9.60 -3.39
CA ASP A 49 18.02 -8.41 -3.29
C ASP A 49 18.89 -7.15 -3.44
N ARG A 50 18.39 -6.13 -4.16
CA ARG A 50 19.10 -4.85 -4.30
C ARG A 50 19.31 -4.16 -2.97
N ASP A 51 18.35 -4.33 -2.07
CA ASP A 51 18.33 -3.73 -0.75
C ASP A 51 18.93 -4.63 0.33
N ALA A 52 19.67 -5.68 -0.04
CA ALA A 52 20.22 -6.67 0.90
C ALA A 52 20.92 -6.05 2.12
N GLU A 53 21.69 -4.97 1.93
CA GLU A 53 22.38 -4.28 3.03
C GLU A 53 21.44 -3.51 3.96
N ASN A 54 20.26 -3.11 3.46
CA ASN A 54 19.25 -2.34 4.20
C ASN A 54 18.25 -3.24 4.94
N LEU A 55 18.22 -4.53 4.61
CA LEU A 55 17.24 -5.47 5.18
C LEU A 55 17.58 -5.97 6.60
N SER A 56 18.63 -5.46 7.23
CA SER A 56 19.04 -5.82 8.60
C SER A 56 19.12 -7.35 8.84
N MET A 57 19.37 -8.12 7.79
CA MET A 57 19.50 -9.57 7.83
C MET A 57 20.57 -10.02 6.85
N ASP A 58 21.43 -10.93 7.27
CA ASP A 58 22.46 -11.54 6.41
C ASP A 58 21.98 -12.84 5.76
N HIS A 59 20.88 -13.38 6.22
CA HIS A 59 20.30 -14.64 5.76
C HIS A 59 18.77 -14.54 5.74
N VAL A 60 18.19 -15.19 4.76
CA VAL A 60 16.74 -15.49 4.71
C VAL A 60 16.60 -17.00 4.92
N PHE A 61 15.95 -17.40 6.02
CA PHE A 61 16.04 -18.77 6.57
C PHE A 61 17.51 -19.15 6.82
N HIS A 62 18.01 -20.21 6.17
CA HIS A 62 19.42 -20.62 6.24
C HIS A 62 20.24 -20.25 5.00
N CYS A 63 19.64 -19.55 4.03
CA CYS A 63 20.28 -19.14 2.80
C CYS A 63 20.86 -17.73 2.92
N PRO A 64 22.09 -17.48 2.43
CA PRO A 64 22.68 -16.16 2.45
C PRO A 64 21.86 -15.16 1.62
N LEU A 65 21.75 -13.93 2.12
CA LEU A 65 21.18 -12.81 1.38
C LEU A 65 22.30 -12.00 0.75
N LEU A 66 22.27 -11.89 -0.57
CA LEU A 66 23.33 -11.32 -1.37
C LEU A 66 22.85 -10.09 -2.15
N LYS A 67 23.74 -9.14 -2.39
CA LYS A 67 23.55 -8.15 -3.46
C LYS A 67 23.57 -8.84 -4.83
N PRO A 68 22.85 -8.32 -5.84
CA PRO A 68 22.80 -8.94 -7.17
C PRO A 68 24.16 -9.16 -7.83
N GLU A 69 25.11 -8.25 -7.62
CA GLU A 69 26.46 -8.35 -8.18
C GLU A 69 27.20 -9.60 -7.68
N LYS A 70 26.94 -10.00 -6.43
CA LYS A 70 27.56 -11.17 -5.79
C LYS A 70 27.13 -12.50 -6.42
N LEU A 71 26.02 -12.52 -7.16
CA LEU A 71 25.57 -13.72 -7.89
C LEU A 71 26.60 -14.18 -8.93
N PHE A 72 27.44 -13.27 -9.43
CA PHE A 72 28.42 -13.53 -10.49
C PHE A 72 29.85 -13.69 -9.93
N GLU A 73 30.01 -13.59 -8.59
CA GLU A 73 31.31 -13.68 -7.92
C GLU A 73 31.54 -15.07 -7.28
N GLY A 74 31.51 -16.14 -8.09
CA GLY A 74 31.87 -17.49 -7.65
C GLY A 74 30.76 -18.31 -6.99
N LEU A 75 29.52 -17.80 -6.94
CA LEU A 75 28.35 -18.60 -6.57
C LEU A 75 27.93 -19.47 -7.76
N GLU A 76 27.88 -20.78 -7.56
CA GLU A 76 27.35 -21.69 -8.59
C GLU A 76 25.83 -21.84 -8.41
N TRP A 77 25.07 -21.62 -9.47
CA TRP A 77 23.63 -21.81 -9.54
C TRP A 77 23.18 -22.17 -10.95
N ASP A 78 22.04 -22.86 -11.03
CA ASP A 78 21.45 -23.29 -12.30
C ASP A 78 20.36 -22.32 -12.77
N TYR A 79 19.52 -21.84 -11.85
CA TYR A 79 18.37 -20.97 -12.16
C TYR A 79 18.25 -19.81 -11.19
N VAL A 80 17.74 -18.67 -11.70
CA VAL A 80 17.30 -17.55 -10.87
C VAL A 80 15.78 -17.45 -10.95
N TYR A 81 15.12 -17.50 -9.80
CA TYR A 81 13.67 -17.35 -9.69
C TYR A 81 13.33 -15.90 -9.32
N LEU A 82 12.64 -15.16 -10.21
CA LEU A 82 12.24 -13.78 -9.93
C LEU A 82 10.99 -13.74 -9.06
N ALA A 83 11.16 -13.31 -7.83
CA ALA A 83 10.17 -13.35 -6.76
C ALA A 83 9.62 -11.96 -6.41
N THR A 84 9.52 -11.06 -7.37
CA THR A 84 8.91 -9.75 -7.15
C THR A 84 7.52 -9.69 -7.78
N SER A 85 6.59 -9.03 -7.09
CA SER A 85 5.22 -8.81 -7.57
C SER A 85 5.12 -7.75 -8.66
N SER A 86 6.08 -6.84 -8.77
CA SER A 86 6.07 -5.77 -9.77
C SER A 86 6.49 -6.28 -11.16
N PRO A 87 5.61 -6.23 -12.19
CA PRO A 87 5.97 -6.61 -13.55
C PRO A 87 7.14 -5.81 -14.13
N ASN A 88 7.22 -4.52 -13.78
CA ASN A 88 8.31 -3.66 -14.23
C ASN A 88 9.63 -4.01 -13.56
N ALA A 89 9.62 -4.28 -12.24
CA ALA A 89 10.79 -4.77 -11.54
C ALA A 89 11.28 -6.10 -12.14
N ARG A 90 10.38 -7.03 -12.47
CA ARG A 90 10.73 -8.29 -13.14
C ARG A 90 11.43 -8.08 -14.48
N LYS A 91 10.91 -7.19 -15.32
CA LYS A 91 11.53 -6.85 -16.61
C LYS A 91 12.92 -6.26 -16.44
N GLU A 92 13.09 -5.39 -15.46
CA GLU A 92 14.39 -4.76 -15.17
C GLU A 92 15.39 -5.76 -14.61
N ILE A 93 14.98 -6.58 -13.64
CA ILE A 93 15.83 -7.64 -13.08
C ILE A 93 16.21 -8.64 -14.17
N LYS A 94 15.26 -9.05 -15.01
CA LYS A 94 15.53 -9.95 -16.15
C LYS A 94 16.57 -9.33 -17.09
N ARG A 95 16.39 -8.06 -17.46
CA ARG A 95 17.36 -7.33 -18.29
C ARG A 95 18.73 -7.29 -17.63
N TYR A 96 18.81 -6.92 -16.35
CA TYR A 96 20.04 -6.88 -15.58
C TYR A 96 20.78 -8.24 -15.58
N LEU A 97 20.07 -9.33 -15.32
CA LEU A 97 20.64 -10.67 -15.33
C LEU A 97 21.18 -11.06 -16.71
N MET A 98 20.44 -10.75 -17.78
CA MET A 98 20.86 -11.02 -19.15
C MET A 98 22.09 -10.19 -19.56
N GLU A 99 22.17 -8.92 -19.18
CA GLU A 99 23.34 -8.05 -19.39
C GLU A 99 24.61 -8.58 -18.69
N HIS A 100 24.43 -9.34 -17.57
CA HIS A 100 25.51 -10.02 -16.86
C HIS A 100 25.74 -11.47 -17.30
N GLY A 101 25.18 -11.86 -18.46
CA GLY A 101 25.48 -13.14 -19.12
C GLY A 101 24.55 -14.30 -18.73
N THR A 102 23.49 -14.08 -17.95
CA THR A 102 22.50 -15.11 -17.69
C THR A 102 21.67 -15.40 -18.94
N GLN A 103 21.55 -16.67 -19.32
CA GLN A 103 20.68 -17.08 -20.41
C GLN A 103 19.22 -16.97 -20.00
N GLU A 104 18.35 -16.56 -20.94
CA GLU A 104 16.94 -16.31 -20.67
C GLU A 104 16.20 -17.53 -20.14
N ASP A 105 16.53 -18.72 -20.62
CA ASP A 105 15.96 -20.01 -20.19
C ASP A 105 16.37 -20.43 -18.76
N ARG A 106 17.33 -19.72 -18.16
CA ARG A 106 17.75 -19.90 -16.75
C ARG A 106 17.05 -18.92 -15.80
N ILE A 107 16.18 -18.06 -16.30
CA ILE A 107 15.42 -17.07 -15.51
C ILE A 107 13.97 -17.56 -15.39
N LEU A 108 13.59 -17.96 -14.19
CA LEU A 108 12.22 -18.43 -13.88
C LEU A 108 11.37 -17.27 -13.37
N LEU A 109 10.16 -17.14 -13.89
CA LEU A 109 9.21 -16.11 -13.48
C LEU A 109 8.07 -16.73 -12.67
N ALA A 110 7.62 -16.04 -11.62
CA ALA A 110 6.49 -16.49 -10.80
C ALA A 110 5.18 -16.64 -11.60
N ASP A 111 5.02 -15.84 -12.65
CA ASP A 111 3.84 -15.78 -13.54
C ASP A 111 3.77 -16.94 -14.54
N GLU A 112 4.84 -17.70 -14.70
CA GLU A 112 4.80 -18.90 -15.56
C GLU A 112 4.16 -20.10 -14.85
N VAL A 113 3.76 -19.93 -13.58
CA VAL A 113 3.09 -20.97 -12.79
C VAL A 113 1.58 -20.84 -13.00
N SER A 114 0.95 -21.92 -13.44
CA SER A 114 -0.50 -22.01 -13.48
C SER A 114 -1.08 -22.07 -12.07
N PHE A 115 -2.23 -21.42 -11.86
CA PHE A 115 -3.00 -21.58 -10.62
C PHE A 115 -3.72 -22.93 -10.62
N PHE A 116 -3.68 -23.64 -9.51
CA PHE A 116 -4.33 -24.95 -9.36
C PHE A 116 -5.19 -24.96 -8.08
N ASP A 117 -6.49 -25.20 -8.24
CA ASP A 117 -7.48 -25.24 -7.15
C ASP A 117 -7.67 -26.63 -6.51
N GLY A 118 -6.82 -27.59 -6.83
CA GLY A 118 -6.96 -28.97 -6.40
C GLY A 118 -7.70 -29.87 -7.40
N LYS A 119 -8.39 -29.30 -8.39
CA LYS A 119 -9.14 -30.01 -9.44
C LYS A 119 -8.85 -29.47 -10.83
N ASN A 120 -8.79 -28.14 -10.98
CA ASN A 120 -8.65 -27.47 -12.24
C ASN A 120 -7.33 -26.70 -12.29
N GLU A 121 -6.75 -26.61 -13.48
CA GLU A 121 -5.59 -25.78 -13.78
C GLU A 121 -6.03 -24.57 -14.59
N TYR A 122 -5.66 -23.37 -14.12
CA TYR A 122 -5.91 -22.09 -14.78
C TYR A 122 -4.58 -21.56 -15.31
N ARG A 123 -4.56 -21.16 -16.58
CA ARG A 123 -3.37 -20.65 -17.26
C ARG A 123 -3.55 -19.20 -17.62
N MET A 124 -2.45 -18.50 -17.72
CA MET A 124 -2.46 -17.14 -18.25
C MET A 124 -2.62 -17.14 -19.77
N TYR A 125 -3.44 -16.26 -20.28
CA TYR A 125 -3.66 -16.07 -21.71
C TYR A 125 -3.46 -14.61 -22.09
N ASP A 126 -2.63 -14.37 -23.11
CA ASP A 126 -2.48 -13.03 -23.71
C ASP A 126 -3.69 -12.66 -24.61
N ASP A 127 -4.52 -13.65 -24.93
CA ASP A 127 -5.75 -13.48 -25.68
C ASP A 127 -6.88 -13.03 -24.73
N PRO A 128 -7.44 -11.80 -24.91
CA PRO A 128 -8.45 -11.26 -24.00
C PRO A 128 -9.71 -12.09 -23.90
N GLU A 129 -10.15 -12.74 -25.00
CA GLU A 129 -11.35 -13.57 -24.99
C GLU A 129 -11.16 -14.82 -24.14
N LYS A 130 -10.01 -15.48 -24.28
CA LYS A 130 -9.67 -16.64 -23.45
C LYS A 130 -9.51 -16.25 -21.99
N ALA A 131 -8.90 -15.07 -21.72
CA ALA A 131 -8.76 -14.52 -20.38
C ALA A 131 -10.12 -14.33 -19.70
N VAL A 132 -11.08 -13.68 -20.37
CA VAL A 132 -12.44 -13.46 -19.84
C VAL A 132 -13.18 -14.78 -19.62
N CYS A 133 -13.11 -15.73 -20.58
CA CYS A 133 -13.72 -17.04 -20.42
C CYS A 133 -13.16 -17.77 -19.20
N GLN A 134 -11.85 -17.72 -19.00
CA GLN A 134 -11.21 -18.36 -17.86
C GLN A 134 -11.61 -17.71 -16.52
N ILE A 135 -11.70 -16.38 -16.47
CA ILE A 135 -12.16 -15.65 -15.28
C ILE A 135 -13.56 -16.13 -14.87
N ILE A 136 -14.50 -16.17 -15.81
CA ILE A 136 -15.87 -16.60 -15.53
C ILE A 136 -15.88 -18.07 -15.09
N GLN A 137 -15.21 -18.95 -15.83
CA GLN A 137 -15.14 -20.38 -15.52
C GLN A 137 -14.47 -20.66 -14.16
N ALA A 138 -13.40 -19.95 -13.83
CA ALA A 138 -12.71 -20.10 -12.55
C ALA A 138 -13.60 -19.70 -11.38
N ASN A 139 -14.30 -18.59 -11.50
CA ASN A 139 -15.24 -18.15 -10.46
C ASN A 139 -16.41 -19.12 -10.28
N ASP A 140 -16.91 -19.73 -11.37
CA ASP A 140 -17.90 -20.80 -11.29
C ASP A 140 -17.37 -22.05 -10.56
N ASN A 141 -16.12 -22.43 -10.82
CA ASN A 141 -15.51 -23.62 -10.22
C ASN A 141 -15.14 -23.42 -8.75
N LEU A 142 -14.73 -22.20 -8.39
CA LEU A 142 -14.24 -21.84 -7.05
C LEU A 142 -15.36 -21.37 -6.11
N LYS A 143 -16.61 -21.39 -6.55
CA LYS A 143 -17.75 -20.97 -5.71
C LYS A 143 -17.77 -21.71 -4.38
N GLY A 144 -17.90 -20.96 -3.29
CA GLY A 144 -17.88 -21.49 -1.93
C GLY A 144 -16.47 -21.76 -1.36
N GLU A 145 -15.43 -21.70 -2.19
CA GLU A 145 -14.03 -21.87 -1.79
C GLU A 145 -13.36 -20.48 -1.66
N TYR A 146 -13.78 -19.69 -0.71
CA TYR A 146 -13.49 -18.25 -0.62
C TYR A 146 -12.01 -17.92 -0.54
N GLU A 147 -11.22 -18.70 0.18
CA GLU A 147 -9.77 -18.48 0.28
C GLU A 147 -9.09 -18.75 -1.08
N LEU A 148 -9.45 -19.82 -1.76
CA LEU A 148 -8.96 -20.13 -3.11
C LEU A 148 -9.40 -19.08 -4.12
N THR A 149 -10.61 -18.53 -3.98
CA THR A 149 -11.13 -17.49 -4.88
C THR A 149 -10.35 -16.19 -4.74
N LEU A 150 -10.02 -15.77 -3.51
CA LEU A 150 -9.15 -14.61 -3.28
C LEU A 150 -7.74 -14.83 -3.82
N GLN A 151 -7.18 -16.01 -3.60
CA GLN A 151 -5.87 -16.38 -4.14
C GLN A 151 -5.86 -16.36 -5.66
N PHE A 152 -6.92 -16.87 -6.28
CA PHE A 152 -7.08 -16.85 -7.74
C PHE A 152 -7.21 -15.42 -8.25
N GLU A 153 -7.98 -14.58 -7.59
CA GLU A 153 -8.13 -13.17 -7.95
C GLU A 153 -6.81 -12.41 -7.86
N GLU A 154 -6.04 -12.62 -6.80
CA GLU A 154 -4.72 -12.02 -6.63
C GLU A 154 -3.73 -12.51 -7.70
N TRP A 155 -3.77 -13.81 -8.04
CA TRP A 155 -2.95 -14.37 -9.10
C TRP A 155 -3.30 -13.81 -10.48
N MET A 156 -4.60 -13.59 -10.77
CA MET A 156 -5.04 -12.98 -12.03
C MET A 156 -4.69 -11.50 -12.13
N GLU A 157 -4.69 -10.79 -11.00
CA GLU A 157 -4.59 -9.34 -10.96
C GLU A 157 -3.39 -8.81 -11.72
N GLU A 158 -2.25 -9.39 -11.48
CA GLU A 158 -1.00 -8.91 -12.04
C GLU A 158 -0.94 -9.09 -13.56
N TYR A 159 -1.62 -10.09 -14.07
CA TYR A 159 -1.50 -10.47 -15.48
C TYR A 159 -2.62 -9.89 -16.34
N TYR A 160 -3.86 -10.13 -15.95
CA TYR A 160 -5.00 -9.72 -16.78
C TYR A 160 -5.30 -8.23 -16.73
N TYR A 161 -4.84 -7.53 -15.73
CA TYR A 161 -4.91 -6.08 -15.71
C TYR A 161 -4.27 -5.47 -16.98
N SER A 162 -3.07 -5.92 -17.32
CA SER A 162 -2.35 -5.43 -18.51
C SER A 162 -2.98 -5.88 -19.83
N VAL A 163 -3.66 -7.04 -19.86
CA VAL A 163 -4.28 -7.58 -21.07
C VAL A 163 -5.65 -6.95 -21.34
N LEU A 164 -6.43 -6.66 -20.30
CA LEU A 164 -7.84 -6.26 -20.45
C LEU A 164 -8.09 -4.76 -20.26
N ILE A 165 -7.16 -4.02 -19.66
CA ILE A 165 -7.40 -2.61 -19.32
C ILE A 165 -7.74 -1.73 -20.52
N ASP A 166 -7.18 -2.03 -21.68
CA ASP A 166 -7.38 -1.29 -22.93
C ASP A 166 -8.32 -2.00 -23.91
N GLN A 167 -9.14 -2.94 -23.42
CA GLN A 167 -10.05 -3.78 -24.23
C GLN A 167 -11.52 -3.60 -23.80
N PRO A 168 -12.17 -2.49 -24.19
CA PRO A 168 -13.49 -2.13 -23.67
C PRO A 168 -14.59 -3.16 -23.94
N GLU A 169 -14.54 -3.89 -25.08
CA GLU A 169 -15.53 -4.92 -25.40
C GLU A 169 -15.48 -6.12 -24.45
N TYR A 170 -14.30 -6.50 -23.99
CA TYR A 170 -14.15 -7.60 -23.03
C TYR A 170 -14.52 -7.17 -21.62
N ILE A 171 -14.20 -5.93 -21.24
CA ILE A 171 -14.66 -5.32 -19.98
C ILE A 171 -16.18 -5.28 -19.94
N GLU A 172 -16.84 -4.92 -21.06
CA GLU A 172 -18.31 -4.89 -21.13
C GLU A 172 -18.94 -6.27 -20.99
N ARG A 173 -18.29 -7.31 -21.50
CA ARG A 173 -18.72 -8.69 -21.29
C ARG A 173 -18.65 -9.08 -19.81
N VAL A 174 -17.54 -8.77 -19.12
CA VAL A 174 -17.41 -8.99 -17.65
C VAL A 174 -18.49 -8.21 -16.90
N ARG A 175 -18.79 -6.97 -17.29
CA ARG A 175 -19.84 -6.13 -16.70
C ARG A 175 -21.25 -6.73 -16.90
N THR A 176 -21.49 -7.35 -18.05
CA THR A 176 -22.75 -8.05 -18.32
C THR A 176 -22.91 -9.25 -17.40
N GLU A 177 -21.89 -10.09 -17.28
CA GLU A 177 -21.89 -11.25 -16.37
C GLU A 177 -22.03 -10.82 -14.90
N PHE A 178 -21.30 -9.77 -14.45
CA PHE A 178 -21.46 -9.18 -13.12
C PHE A 178 -22.91 -8.82 -12.80
N SER A 179 -23.65 -8.34 -13.79
CA SER A 179 -25.03 -7.86 -13.60
C SER A 179 -26.08 -8.98 -13.68
N SER A 180 -25.83 -10.05 -14.42
CA SER A 180 -26.83 -11.05 -14.82
C SER A 180 -26.51 -12.49 -14.43
N HIS A 181 -25.29 -12.80 -14.02
CA HIS A 181 -24.91 -14.18 -13.67
C HIS A 181 -25.81 -14.74 -12.56
N SER A 182 -26.15 -16.02 -12.63
CA SER A 182 -27.11 -16.66 -11.70
C SER A 182 -26.56 -16.80 -10.27
N LEU A 183 -25.25 -17.01 -10.13
CA LEU A 183 -24.59 -17.24 -8.85
C LEU A 183 -24.13 -15.93 -8.21
N LEU A 184 -24.45 -15.75 -6.94
CA LEU A 184 -24.10 -14.55 -6.16
C LEU A 184 -22.59 -14.38 -6.00
N ASP A 185 -21.89 -15.46 -5.67
CA ASP A 185 -20.44 -15.46 -5.46
C ASP A 185 -19.70 -15.03 -6.74
N VAL A 186 -20.12 -15.53 -7.89
CA VAL A 186 -19.53 -15.12 -9.20
C VAL A 186 -19.75 -13.64 -9.45
N ARG A 187 -20.96 -13.11 -9.19
CA ARG A 187 -21.21 -11.67 -9.32
C ARG A 187 -20.30 -10.84 -8.41
N ILE A 188 -20.09 -11.26 -7.16
CA ILE A 188 -19.21 -10.58 -6.23
C ILE A 188 -17.77 -10.54 -6.79
N MET A 189 -17.26 -11.66 -7.24
CA MET A 189 -15.89 -11.75 -7.77
C MET A 189 -15.69 -10.93 -9.05
N LEU A 190 -16.63 -10.99 -9.98
CA LEU A 190 -16.58 -10.16 -11.20
C LEU A 190 -16.68 -8.66 -10.86
N GLY A 191 -17.46 -8.29 -9.83
CA GLY A 191 -17.54 -6.93 -9.33
C GLY A 191 -16.22 -6.44 -8.74
N LEU A 192 -15.55 -7.25 -7.93
CA LEU A 192 -14.21 -6.94 -7.40
C LEU A 192 -13.20 -6.75 -8.53
N TYR A 193 -13.23 -7.65 -9.53
CA TYR A 193 -12.37 -7.57 -10.69
C TYR A 193 -12.60 -6.27 -11.49
N LEU A 194 -13.85 -5.91 -11.78
CA LEU A 194 -14.20 -4.64 -12.43
C LEU A 194 -13.77 -3.43 -11.60
N PHE A 195 -13.90 -3.49 -10.28
CA PHE A 195 -13.45 -2.42 -9.39
C PHE A 195 -11.94 -2.20 -9.51
N LYS A 196 -11.19 -3.27 -9.55
CA LYS A 196 -9.75 -3.26 -9.69
C LYS A 196 -9.29 -2.71 -11.05
N LEU A 197 -9.93 -3.10 -12.13
CA LEU A 197 -9.73 -2.55 -13.47
C LEU A 197 -10.15 -1.08 -13.59
N LYS A 198 -10.66 -0.46 -12.51
CA LYS A 198 -11.26 0.89 -12.53
C LYS A 198 -12.41 1.00 -13.53
N ALA A 199 -13.03 -0.12 -13.86
CA ALA A 199 -14.14 -0.25 -14.79
C ALA A 199 -15.52 -0.29 -14.10
N LEU A 200 -15.56 -0.23 -12.77
CA LEU A 200 -16.79 -0.19 -11.98
C LEU A 200 -17.15 1.26 -11.64
N GLU A 201 -18.35 1.67 -12.02
CA GLU A 201 -18.91 2.98 -11.71
C GLU A 201 -19.68 2.96 -10.38
N ALA A 202 -20.15 4.13 -9.91
CA ALA A 202 -20.86 4.27 -8.63
C ALA A 202 -22.04 3.31 -8.48
N ASP A 203 -22.89 3.16 -9.50
CA ASP A 203 -24.03 2.23 -9.48
C ASP A 203 -23.58 0.77 -9.43
N GLY A 204 -22.48 0.44 -10.11
CA GLY A 204 -21.87 -0.88 -10.06
C GLY A 204 -21.33 -1.18 -8.66
N MET A 205 -20.69 -0.20 -8.02
CA MET A 205 -20.18 -0.33 -6.65
C MET A 205 -21.30 -0.54 -5.65
N LYS A 206 -22.40 0.21 -5.77
CA LYS A 206 -23.61 0.01 -4.97
C LYS A 206 -24.19 -1.39 -5.14
N LYS A 207 -24.26 -1.92 -6.38
CA LYS A 207 -24.69 -3.30 -6.64
C LYS A 207 -23.75 -4.31 -5.98
N LEU A 208 -22.44 -4.13 -6.10
CA LEU A 208 -21.45 -5.02 -5.49
C LEU A 208 -21.65 -5.09 -3.97
N MET A 209 -21.76 -3.95 -3.30
CA MET A 209 -22.03 -3.91 -1.85
C MET A 209 -23.36 -4.58 -1.51
N GLY A 210 -24.40 -4.35 -2.31
CA GLY A 210 -25.69 -5.03 -2.14
C GLY A 210 -25.61 -6.55 -2.30
N TYR A 211 -24.75 -7.07 -3.16
CA TYR A 211 -24.50 -8.51 -3.30
C TYR A 211 -23.75 -9.07 -2.09
N ILE A 212 -22.72 -8.38 -1.61
CA ILE A 212 -21.95 -8.80 -0.44
C ILE A 212 -22.83 -8.88 0.80
N LEU A 213 -23.72 -7.90 1.01
CA LEU A 213 -24.64 -7.87 2.16
C LEU A 213 -25.68 -8.99 2.12
N GLN A 214 -25.94 -9.61 0.96
CA GLN A 214 -26.83 -10.78 0.82
C GLN A 214 -26.17 -12.11 1.20
N LEU A 215 -24.83 -12.15 1.35
CA LEU A 215 -24.15 -13.38 1.76
C LEU A 215 -24.72 -13.89 3.11
N PRO A 216 -24.89 -15.19 3.29
CA PRO A 216 -25.42 -15.76 4.53
C PRO A 216 -24.46 -15.57 5.71
N ASP A 217 -25.02 -15.67 6.93
CA ASP A 217 -24.26 -15.41 8.16
C ASP A 217 -23.14 -16.44 8.41
N GLU A 218 -23.31 -17.66 7.92
CA GLU A 218 -22.30 -18.73 7.97
C GLU A 218 -21.01 -18.36 7.21
N GLN A 219 -21.09 -17.39 6.31
CA GLN A 219 -19.97 -16.88 5.53
C GLN A 219 -19.32 -15.61 6.13
N VAL A 220 -19.35 -15.47 7.44
CA VAL A 220 -18.89 -14.26 8.16
C VAL A 220 -17.42 -13.95 7.90
N GLU A 221 -16.57 -14.95 7.78
CA GLU A 221 -15.17 -14.75 7.42
C GLU A 221 -15.03 -14.11 6.02
N TRP A 222 -15.82 -14.60 5.08
CA TRP A 222 -15.87 -14.04 3.73
C TRP A 222 -16.38 -12.60 3.71
N LEU A 223 -17.45 -12.31 4.45
CA LEU A 223 -17.96 -10.95 4.64
C LEU A 223 -16.86 -10.00 5.14
N TYR A 224 -16.08 -10.44 6.13
CA TYR A 224 -14.97 -9.67 6.67
C TYR A 224 -13.87 -9.42 5.62
N LEU A 225 -13.42 -10.49 4.94
CA LEU A 225 -12.36 -10.39 3.93
C LEU A 225 -12.74 -9.51 2.75
N LEU A 226 -14.00 -9.57 2.31
CA LEU A 226 -14.54 -8.69 1.26
C LEU A 226 -14.57 -7.23 1.70
N GLY A 227 -15.00 -6.95 2.92
CA GLY A 227 -14.99 -5.59 3.48
C GLY A 227 -13.58 -5.00 3.53
N TYR A 228 -12.62 -5.79 3.99
CA TYR A 228 -11.21 -5.43 3.98
C TYR A 228 -10.69 -5.18 2.55
N LYS A 229 -10.96 -6.12 1.62
CA LYS A 229 -10.49 -6.03 0.23
C LYS A 229 -11.00 -4.77 -0.47
N ILE A 230 -12.29 -4.44 -0.27
CA ILE A 230 -12.89 -3.22 -0.83
C ILE A 230 -12.23 -1.96 -0.26
N ALA A 231 -12.01 -1.90 1.05
CA ALA A 231 -11.32 -0.78 1.68
C ALA A 231 -9.89 -0.61 1.16
N TYR A 232 -9.17 -1.74 1.03
CA TYR A 232 -7.82 -1.76 0.47
C TYR A 232 -7.79 -1.28 -0.98
N MET A 233 -8.69 -1.80 -1.84
CA MET A 233 -8.77 -1.40 -3.25
C MET A 233 -9.19 0.07 -3.39
N GLU A 234 -10.14 0.56 -2.57
CA GLU A 234 -10.53 1.97 -2.56
C GLU A 234 -9.34 2.88 -2.24
N SER A 235 -8.50 2.49 -1.27
CA SER A 235 -7.33 3.27 -0.88
C SER A 235 -6.30 3.43 -2.01
N HIS A 236 -6.35 2.56 -3.03
CA HIS A 236 -5.50 2.59 -4.22
C HIS A 236 -6.15 3.29 -5.43
N GLN A 237 -7.38 3.79 -5.30
CA GLN A 237 -8.00 4.61 -6.34
C GLN A 237 -7.53 6.07 -6.24
N ASN A 238 -7.42 6.76 -7.40
CA ASN A 238 -7.07 8.17 -7.43
C ASN A 238 -8.27 9.11 -7.20
N LYS A 239 -9.46 8.54 -7.08
CA LYS A 239 -10.71 9.28 -6.83
C LYS A 239 -11.71 8.41 -6.09
N ILE A 240 -12.60 9.03 -5.34
CA ILE A 240 -13.73 8.34 -4.74
C ILE A 240 -14.77 8.06 -5.81
N LEU A 241 -15.07 6.77 -5.98
CA LEU A 241 -16.05 6.31 -6.95
C LEU A 241 -17.48 6.42 -6.44
N TYR A 242 -17.68 6.16 -5.15
CA TYR A 242 -19.01 6.07 -4.55
C TYR A 242 -19.03 6.69 -3.15
N LYS A 243 -19.77 7.77 -2.97
CA LYS A 243 -19.79 8.56 -1.73
C LYS A 243 -20.32 7.80 -0.51
N ASP A 244 -21.31 6.91 -0.73
CA ASP A 244 -21.98 6.18 0.34
C ASP A 244 -21.27 4.87 0.70
N LEU A 245 -20.10 4.58 0.12
CA LEU A 245 -19.36 3.33 0.36
C LEU A 245 -19.02 3.14 1.85
N GLY A 246 -18.75 4.22 2.57
CA GLY A 246 -18.52 4.18 4.01
C GLY A 246 -19.73 3.69 4.78
N ALA A 247 -20.94 4.13 4.39
CA ALA A 247 -22.21 3.68 5.00
C ALA A 247 -22.49 2.20 4.70
N ASP A 248 -22.24 1.75 3.47
CA ASP A 248 -22.40 0.34 3.10
C ASP A 248 -21.41 -0.56 3.84
N ARG A 249 -20.14 -0.13 3.99
CA ARG A 249 -19.16 -0.85 4.83
C ARG A 249 -19.55 -0.83 6.30
N ARG A 250 -20.12 0.26 6.79
CA ARG A 250 -20.65 0.30 8.15
C ARG A 250 -21.69 -0.79 8.36
N ALA A 251 -22.65 -0.93 7.45
CA ALA A 251 -23.65 -1.99 7.51
C ALA A 251 -23.01 -3.40 7.47
N LEU A 252 -21.99 -3.57 6.64
CA LEU A 252 -21.22 -4.81 6.57
C LEU A 252 -20.50 -5.12 7.88
N TRP A 253 -19.80 -4.15 8.48
CA TRP A 253 -19.12 -4.33 9.77
C TRP A 253 -20.11 -4.57 10.91
N GLU A 254 -21.25 -3.90 10.92
CA GLU A 254 -22.33 -4.19 11.88
C GLU A 254 -22.85 -5.62 11.73
N LYS A 255 -23.00 -6.13 10.51
CA LYS A 255 -23.37 -7.53 10.25
C LYS A 255 -22.31 -8.49 10.79
N VAL A 256 -21.04 -8.31 10.46
CA VAL A 256 -19.92 -9.13 10.95
C VAL A 256 -19.87 -9.15 12.48
N VAL A 257 -19.94 -7.98 13.11
CA VAL A 257 -19.91 -7.87 14.58
C VAL A 257 -21.14 -8.53 15.22
N ASN A 258 -22.31 -8.36 14.61
CA ASN A 258 -23.54 -8.98 15.12
C ASN A 258 -23.49 -10.50 15.12
N ILE A 259 -22.78 -11.09 14.17
CA ILE A 259 -22.54 -12.55 14.11
C ILE A 259 -21.47 -12.95 15.11
N CYS A 260 -20.29 -12.35 15.03
CA CYS A 260 -19.11 -12.78 15.79
C CYS A 260 -19.18 -12.45 17.30
N CYS A 261 -19.91 -11.38 17.66
CA CYS A 261 -19.96 -10.85 19.03
C CYS A 261 -21.37 -10.89 19.62
N SER A 262 -22.22 -11.83 19.18
CA SER A 262 -23.61 -11.97 19.62
C SER A 262 -23.77 -12.04 21.14
N ASP A 263 -22.85 -12.73 21.82
CA ASP A 263 -22.87 -12.93 23.27
C ASP A 263 -22.54 -11.66 24.07
N ARG A 264 -22.05 -10.62 23.39
CA ARG A 264 -21.76 -9.31 23.99
C ARG A 264 -22.93 -8.32 23.89
N LYS A 265 -24.00 -8.72 23.19
CA LYS A 265 -25.24 -7.93 23.10
C LYS A 265 -25.89 -7.85 24.49
N GLY A 266 -26.04 -6.64 25.02
CA GLY A 266 -26.68 -6.41 26.30
C GLY A 266 -25.77 -6.03 27.45
N ARG A 267 -24.45 -5.90 27.25
CA ARG A 267 -23.61 -5.22 28.25
C ARG A 267 -23.99 -3.75 28.30
N THR A 268 -24.60 -3.35 29.40
CA THR A 268 -25.05 -1.97 29.65
C THR A 268 -24.06 -1.18 30.47
N GLU A 269 -23.13 -1.84 31.14
CA GLU A 269 -22.15 -1.20 32.00
C GLU A 269 -20.94 -0.73 31.19
N LEU A 270 -20.61 0.56 31.33
CA LEU A 270 -19.38 1.10 30.77
C LEU A 270 -18.17 0.45 31.47
N PRO A 271 -17.20 -0.08 30.73
CA PRO A 271 -16.00 -0.64 31.34
C PRO A 271 -15.22 0.44 32.08
N GLU A 272 -14.48 0.00 33.11
CA GLU A 272 -13.57 0.90 33.84
C GLU A 272 -12.52 1.48 32.88
N ARG A 273 -12.30 2.79 32.97
CA ARG A 273 -11.29 3.52 32.21
C ARG A 273 -10.22 4.08 33.13
N LYS A 274 -8.95 3.82 32.86
CA LYS A 274 -7.83 4.36 33.65
C LYS A 274 -7.27 5.61 32.99
N LYS A 275 -7.25 6.69 33.76
CA LYS A 275 -6.74 7.99 33.30
C LYS A 275 -5.32 7.88 32.74
N GLY A 276 -5.12 8.49 31.59
CA GLY A 276 -3.81 8.55 30.92
C GLY A 276 -3.48 7.34 30.05
N ARG A 277 -4.30 6.29 30.01
CA ARG A 277 -4.11 5.14 29.10
C ARG A 277 -4.71 5.38 27.73
N VAL A 278 -3.92 5.09 26.69
CA VAL A 278 -4.35 5.22 25.28
C VAL A 278 -4.07 3.91 24.55
N ALA A 279 -5.12 3.32 24.01
CA ALA A 279 -5.01 2.21 23.08
C ALA A 279 -4.93 2.75 21.65
N VAL A 280 -3.98 2.26 20.86
CA VAL A 280 -3.85 2.62 19.44
C VAL A 280 -4.05 1.36 18.62
N LEU A 281 -5.07 1.34 17.76
CA LEU A 281 -5.43 0.19 16.92
C LEU A 281 -4.76 0.34 15.56
N VAL A 282 -4.00 -0.68 15.15
CA VAL A 282 -3.26 -0.69 13.89
C VAL A 282 -3.40 -2.02 13.16
N PRO A 283 -3.48 -2.03 11.82
CA PRO A 283 -3.70 -3.26 11.07
C PRO A 283 -2.44 -4.11 10.94
N ILE A 284 -1.29 -3.49 10.78
CA ILE A 284 -0.01 -4.18 10.54
C ILE A 284 1.17 -3.26 10.91
N VAL A 285 2.30 -3.88 11.22
CA VAL A 285 3.60 -3.22 11.27
C VAL A 285 4.50 -3.83 10.20
N SER A 286 5.03 -2.98 9.33
CA SER A 286 5.92 -3.36 8.22
C SER A 286 7.36 -2.97 8.52
N HIS A 287 8.25 -3.25 7.58
CA HIS A 287 9.68 -2.95 7.70
C HIS A 287 9.93 -1.48 8.08
N PRO A 288 10.84 -1.20 9.05
CA PRO A 288 11.16 0.15 9.47
C PRO A 288 11.71 1.00 8.32
N GLY A 289 11.24 2.25 8.27
CA GLY A 289 11.71 3.23 7.26
C GLY A 289 11.14 3.07 5.85
N ILE A 290 10.42 1.98 5.55
CA ILE A 290 9.78 1.75 4.24
C ILE A 290 8.30 2.12 4.32
N SER A 291 7.58 1.64 5.32
CA SER A 291 6.14 1.83 5.43
C SER A 291 5.76 3.17 6.04
N SER A 292 5.05 4.00 5.27
CA SER A 292 4.45 5.25 5.76
C SER A 292 3.48 5.02 6.93
N GLY A 293 2.71 3.93 6.89
CA GLY A 293 1.81 3.53 7.98
C GLY A 293 2.57 3.27 9.28
N THR A 294 3.62 2.45 9.24
CA THR A 294 4.43 2.13 10.43
C THR A 294 5.08 3.37 11.03
N MET A 295 5.61 4.28 10.19
CA MET A 295 6.15 5.57 10.66
C MET A 295 5.08 6.41 11.36
N LEU A 296 3.85 6.43 10.83
CA LEU A 296 2.73 7.14 11.44
C LEU A 296 2.37 6.55 12.80
N TYR A 297 2.23 5.21 12.91
CA TYR A 297 1.85 4.55 14.16
C TYR A 297 2.88 4.81 15.26
N SER A 298 4.16 4.66 14.91
CA SER A 298 5.27 4.95 15.84
C SER A 298 5.24 6.40 16.30
N THR A 299 4.99 7.34 15.40
CA THR A 299 4.95 8.76 15.72
C THR A 299 3.78 9.12 16.63
N VAL A 300 2.58 8.56 16.36
CA VAL A 300 1.40 8.74 17.26
C VAL A 300 1.73 8.22 18.65
N ALA A 301 2.24 7.00 18.76
CA ALA A 301 2.56 6.39 20.04
C ALA A 301 3.65 7.16 20.81
N ASN A 302 4.75 7.52 20.14
CA ASN A 302 5.87 8.25 20.73
C ASN A 302 5.47 9.65 21.23
N SER A 303 4.62 10.36 20.44
CA SER A 303 4.18 11.70 20.88
C SER A 303 3.30 11.64 22.11
N LEU A 304 2.44 10.66 22.22
CA LEU A 304 1.60 10.45 23.41
C LEU A 304 2.44 10.05 24.64
N CYS A 305 3.44 9.19 24.48
CA CYS A 305 4.40 8.87 25.55
C CYS A 305 5.13 10.11 26.04
N LYS A 306 5.56 11.00 25.14
CA LYS A 306 6.19 12.28 25.50
C LYS A 306 5.24 13.24 26.22
N GLN A 307 3.93 13.05 26.11
CA GLN A 307 2.90 13.75 26.89
C GLN A 307 2.54 13.02 28.21
N GLY A 308 3.32 12.01 28.60
CA GLY A 308 3.10 11.26 29.84
C GLY A 308 1.94 10.26 29.78
N LYS A 309 1.46 9.91 28.60
CA LYS A 309 0.43 8.87 28.45
C LYS A 309 1.05 7.48 28.48
N GLN A 310 0.32 6.51 29.05
CA GLN A 310 0.63 5.08 28.93
C GLN A 310 0.01 4.56 27.65
N VAL A 311 0.84 4.23 26.66
CA VAL A 311 0.38 3.86 25.32
C VAL A 311 0.57 2.37 25.08
N LYS A 312 -0.44 1.74 24.46
CA LYS A 312 -0.36 0.37 23.96
C LYS A 312 -0.85 0.31 22.53
N LEU A 313 0.02 -0.21 21.65
CA LEU A 313 -0.31 -0.55 20.25
C LEU A 313 -0.93 -1.95 20.24
N PHE A 314 -2.13 -2.05 19.69
CA PHE A 314 -2.78 -3.32 19.37
C PHE A 314 -2.71 -3.56 17.86
N ILE A 315 -1.95 -4.55 17.45
CA ILE A 315 -1.78 -4.94 16.05
C ILE A 315 -2.76 -6.07 15.77
N ILE A 316 -3.65 -5.85 14.78
CA ILE A 316 -4.73 -6.79 14.46
C ILE A 316 -4.60 -7.20 12.97
N PRO A 317 -3.69 -8.13 12.64
CA PRO A 317 -3.27 -8.41 11.26
C PRO A 317 -4.12 -9.48 10.56
N TYR A 318 -5.33 -9.80 11.05
CA TYR A 318 -6.13 -10.94 10.59
C TYR A 318 -6.37 -10.93 9.07
N ALA A 319 -6.84 -9.80 8.53
CA ALA A 319 -7.15 -9.71 7.11
C ALA A 319 -5.89 -9.84 6.24
N GLN A 320 -4.81 -9.21 6.64
CA GLN A 320 -3.53 -9.29 5.92
C GLN A 320 -2.99 -10.71 5.92
N ARG A 321 -3.11 -11.42 7.04
CA ARG A 321 -2.69 -12.80 7.17
C ARG A 321 -3.45 -13.73 6.22
N LYS A 322 -4.76 -13.53 6.08
CA LYS A 322 -5.63 -14.34 5.22
C LYS A 322 -5.59 -13.93 3.75
N SER A 323 -5.46 -12.65 3.44
CA SER A 323 -5.51 -12.15 2.07
C SER A 323 -4.18 -12.24 1.31
N PHE A 324 -3.04 -12.28 1.99
CA PHE A 324 -1.72 -12.43 1.34
C PHE A 324 -1.27 -13.89 1.17
N GLY A 325 -2.19 -14.83 1.26
CA GLY A 325 -1.94 -16.27 1.15
C GLY A 325 -1.82 -16.81 -0.27
N PHE A 326 -1.22 -16.07 -1.21
CA PHE A 326 -1.13 -16.43 -2.62
C PHE A 326 -0.45 -17.79 -2.91
N LEU A 327 0.48 -18.17 -2.09
CA LEU A 327 1.10 -19.49 -2.08
C LEU A 327 0.95 -20.03 -0.68
N SER A 328 0.37 -21.17 -0.47
CA SER A 328 0.11 -21.91 0.78
C SER A 328 1.16 -21.77 1.90
N THR A 329 1.59 -20.56 2.16
CA THR A 329 2.55 -20.27 3.22
C THR A 329 1.80 -20.29 4.53
N SER A 330 2.26 -21.13 5.42
CA SER A 330 1.68 -21.25 6.74
C SER A 330 1.56 -19.89 7.43
N ASP A 331 0.44 -19.67 8.12
CA ASP A 331 0.19 -18.57 9.05
C ASP A 331 1.38 -18.25 9.97
N THR A 332 2.19 -19.28 10.28
CA THR A 332 3.39 -19.15 11.10
C THR A 332 4.42 -18.18 10.55
N MET A 333 4.59 -18.09 9.22
CA MET A 333 5.56 -17.15 8.62
C MET A 333 5.12 -15.70 8.71
N PHE A 334 3.84 -15.43 8.48
CA PHE A 334 3.33 -14.06 8.60
C PHE A 334 3.47 -13.55 10.04
N CYS A 335 3.13 -14.38 11.04
CA CYS A 335 3.27 -14.06 12.45
C CYS A 335 4.74 -13.88 12.85
N GLU A 336 5.64 -14.73 12.36
CA GLU A 336 7.08 -14.59 12.62
C GLU A 336 7.65 -13.31 12.03
N ARG A 337 7.30 -12.99 10.80
CA ARG A 337 7.71 -11.74 10.14
C ARG A 337 7.15 -10.50 10.85
N THR A 338 5.90 -10.53 11.27
CA THR A 338 5.32 -9.44 12.08
C THR A 338 6.15 -9.22 13.35
N ARG A 339 6.59 -10.28 14.02
CA ARG A 339 7.47 -10.20 15.19
C ARG A 339 8.84 -9.63 14.85
N GLN A 340 9.44 -10.05 13.73
CA GLN A 340 10.71 -9.52 13.23
C GLN A 340 10.59 -8.02 12.95
N TYR A 341 9.52 -7.58 12.28
CA TYR A 341 9.29 -6.16 12.01
C TYR A 341 9.03 -5.35 13.29
N ILE A 342 8.31 -5.90 14.25
CA ILE A 342 8.15 -5.27 15.56
C ILE A 342 9.51 -5.11 16.23
N GLN A 343 10.35 -6.14 16.21
CA GLN A 343 11.69 -6.08 16.78
C GLN A 343 12.55 -5.03 16.07
N ALA A 344 12.55 -5.00 14.75
CA ALA A 344 13.29 -4.02 13.96
C ALA A 344 12.80 -2.57 14.20
N ASN A 345 11.49 -2.38 14.46
CA ASN A 345 10.93 -1.06 14.78
C ASN A 345 11.14 -0.63 16.24
N ARG A 346 11.65 -1.49 17.13
CA ARG A 346 11.85 -1.15 18.55
C ARG A 346 12.78 0.02 18.77
N GLU A 347 13.75 0.26 17.90
CA GLU A 347 14.64 1.42 17.98
C GLU A 347 13.92 2.74 17.68
N THR A 348 12.86 2.69 16.88
CA THR A 348 12.06 3.87 16.49
C THR A 348 10.84 4.09 17.37
N ILE A 349 10.42 3.07 18.12
CA ILE A 349 9.27 3.12 19.04
C ILE A 349 9.79 3.35 20.46
N ASP A 350 9.25 4.38 21.11
CA ASP A 350 9.60 4.72 22.49
C ASP A 350 9.47 3.50 23.42
N SER A 351 10.43 3.29 24.30
CA SER A 351 10.47 2.15 25.23
C SER A 351 9.25 2.09 26.18
N GLY A 352 8.57 3.22 26.39
CA GLY A 352 7.33 3.32 27.16
C GLY A 352 6.10 2.79 26.43
N VAL A 353 6.19 2.52 25.10
CA VAL A 353 5.08 1.96 24.32
C VAL A 353 5.08 0.44 24.45
N SER A 354 3.98 -0.12 24.97
CA SER A 354 3.75 -1.56 24.92
C SER A 354 3.09 -1.96 23.59
N ILE A 355 3.39 -3.17 23.10
CA ILE A 355 2.87 -3.70 21.84
C ILE A 355 2.24 -5.06 22.11
N GLU A 356 1.04 -5.27 21.59
CA GLU A 356 0.37 -6.57 21.60
C GLU A 356 -0.13 -6.91 20.20
N VAL A 357 0.13 -8.14 19.76
CA VAL A 357 -0.34 -8.68 18.47
C VAL A 357 -1.49 -9.63 18.74
N ILE A 358 -2.60 -9.45 18.08
CA ILE A 358 -3.79 -10.31 18.18
C ILE A 358 -3.74 -11.32 17.04
N GLU A 359 -3.20 -12.50 17.37
CA GLU A 359 -3.03 -13.62 16.43
C GLU A 359 -4.07 -14.69 16.72
N LYS A 360 -5.06 -14.85 15.85
CA LYS A 360 -6.11 -15.87 15.94
C LYS A 360 -6.44 -16.43 14.56
N GLU A 361 -6.85 -17.71 14.52
CA GLU A 361 -7.22 -18.42 13.31
C GLU A 361 -8.63 -18.11 12.82
N ASP A 362 -9.56 -17.88 13.76
CA ASP A 362 -10.97 -17.65 13.52
C ASP A 362 -11.32 -16.16 13.71
N ILE A 363 -12.23 -15.64 12.91
CA ILE A 363 -12.64 -14.23 12.94
C ILE A 363 -13.36 -13.87 14.24
N SER A 364 -14.21 -14.75 14.76
CA SER A 364 -14.94 -14.50 16.00
C SER A 364 -14.00 -14.51 17.20
N ASP A 365 -13.05 -15.43 17.24
CA ASP A 365 -12.00 -15.48 18.25
C ASP A 365 -11.10 -14.25 18.18
N MET A 366 -10.75 -13.80 16.97
CA MET A 366 -9.95 -12.61 16.78
C MET A 366 -10.64 -11.36 17.30
N LEU A 367 -11.89 -11.12 16.90
CA LEU A 367 -12.66 -9.95 17.34
C LEU A 367 -12.88 -9.96 18.85
N ASN A 368 -13.31 -11.11 19.41
CA ASN A 368 -13.52 -11.23 20.84
C ASN A 368 -12.24 -11.05 21.64
N THR A 369 -11.13 -11.66 21.20
CA THR A 369 -9.82 -11.48 21.85
C THR A 369 -9.36 -10.02 21.78
N ALA A 370 -9.48 -9.36 20.64
CA ALA A 370 -9.10 -7.95 20.50
C ALA A 370 -9.88 -7.07 21.48
N ILE A 371 -11.21 -7.23 21.52
CA ILE A 371 -12.07 -6.49 22.43
C ILE A 371 -11.70 -6.74 23.89
N ASP A 372 -11.48 -8.00 24.28
CA ASP A 372 -11.11 -8.36 25.66
C ASP A 372 -9.77 -7.77 26.06
N ARG A 373 -8.74 -7.89 25.23
CA ARG A 373 -7.41 -7.35 25.51
C ARG A 373 -7.38 -5.83 25.59
N ILE A 374 -8.15 -5.15 24.73
CA ILE A 374 -8.30 -3.70 24.81
C ILE A 374 -9.05 -3.31 26.09
N THR A 375 -10.11 -4.04 26.44
CA THR A 375 -10.88 -3.80 27.67
C THR A 375 -10.06 -4.08 28.94
N GLU A 376 -9.26 -5.15 28.96
CA GLU A 376 -8.32 -5.46 30.07
C GLU A 376 -7.27 -4.35 30.26
N PHE A 377 -6.84 -3.70 29.19
CA PHE A 377 -5.94 -2.54 29.27
C PHE A 377 -6.62 -1.33 29.89
N GLN A 378 -7.95 -1.27 29.90
CA GLN A 378 -8.77 -0.18 30.47
C GLN A 378 -8.38 1.19 29.90
N PRO A 379 -8.36 1.40 28.58
CA PRO A 379 -7.94 2.67 28.02
C PRO A 379 -8.89 3.81 28.43
N GLN A 380 -8.35 4.99 28.63
CA GLN A 380 -9.17 6.21 28.71
C GLN A 380 -9.66 6.58 27.31
N TYR A 381 -8.80 6.41 26.31
CA TYR A 381 -9.04 6.77 24.92
C TYR A 381 -8.60 5.64 23.99
N ILE A 382 -9.26 5.56 22.86
CA ILE A 382 -8.83 4.73 21.73
C ILE A 382 -8.51 5.65 20.55
N ILE A 383 -7.37 5.43 19.92
CA ILE A 383 -7.07 5.99 18.59
C ILE A 383 -7.20 4.86 17.58
N ASP A 384 -8.17 4.98 16.71
CA ASP A 384 -8.39 4.01 15.64
C ASP A 384 -7.72 4.49 14.35
N ILE A 385 -6.75 3.69 13.89
CA ILE A 385 -6.01 3.95 12.64
C ILE A 385 -6.43 2.95 11.55
N MET A 386 -7.44 2.13 11.81
CA MET A 386 -7.84 1.02 10.95
C MET A 386 -9.36 0.87 10.77
N ASP A 387 -10.15 1.90 11.06
CA ASP A 387 -11.61 1.88 11.01
C ASP A 387 -12.18 1.20 9.74
N GLU A 388 -11.60 1.51 8.60
CA GLU A 388 -12.02 0.94 7.32
C GLU A 388 -11.56 -0.50 7.09
N LEU A 389 -10.57 -0.98 7.84
CA LEU A 389 -9.94 -2.28 7.63
C LEU A 389 -10.37 -3.35 8.64
N CYS A 390 -10.94 -2.95 9.79
CA CYS A 390 -11.31 -3.88 10.84
C CYS A 390 -12.46 -3.37 11.71
N PRO A 391 -13.48 -4.19 11.99
CA PRO A 391 -14.69 -3.77 12.69
C PRO A 391 -14.58 -3.72 14.22
N VAL A 392 -13.39 -3.80 14.81
CA VAL A 392 -13.24 -3.78 16.28
C VAL A 392 -13.83 -2.52 16.88
N SER A 393 -13.65 -1.37 16.24
CA SER A 393 -14.24 -0.10 16.68
C SER A 393 -15.75 -0.06 16.61
N ALA A 394 -16.39 -0.88 15.77
CA ALA A 394 -17.86 -1.00 15.72
C ALA A 394 -18.47 -1.47 17.06
N VAL A 395 -17.67 -2.17 17.88
CA VAL A 395 -18.05 -2.54 19.25
C VAL A 395 -17.57 -1.49 20.25
N LEU A 396 -16.29 -1.12 20.17
CA LEU A 396 -15.63 -0.33 21.21
C LEU A 396 -16.11 1.13 21.29
N TYR A 397 -16.53 1.74 20.18
CA TYR A 397 -16.94 3.15 20.17
C TYR A 397 -18.19 3.43 21.04
N LYS A 398 -18.95 2.40 21.39
CA LYS A 398 -20.10 2.47 22.30
C LYS A 398 -19.69 2.58 23.77
N TYR A 399 -18.46 2.18 24.10
CA TYR A 399 -17.96 2.05 25.46
C TYR A 399 -16.77 2.96 25.76
N TYR A 400 -16.09 3.44 24.73
CA TYR A 400 -14.87 4.26 24.83
C TYR A 400 -14.93 5.46 23.90
N PRO A 401 -14.32 6.57 24.28
CA PRO A 401 -14.02 7.65 23.35
C PRO A 401 -13.05 7.16 22.27
N VAL A 402 -13.48 7.18 21.01
CA VAL A 402 -12.67 6.76 19.84
C VAL A 402 -12.37 7.97 18.98
N LEU A 403 -11.08 8.28 18.82
CA LEU A 403 -10.57 9.26 17.88
C LEU A 403 -10.07 8.52 16.62
N TYR A 404 -10.70 8.79 15.48
CA TYR A 404 -10.27 8.23 14.21
C TYR A 404 -9.10 9.02 13.63
N ARG A 405 -8.07 8.30 13.17
CA ARG A 405 -6.90 8.85 12.48
C ARG A 405 -6.78 8.21 11.10
N PRO A 406 -7.28 8.84 10.02
CA PRO A 406 -7.18 8.30 8.68
C PRO A 406 -5.73 8.14 8.23
N THR A 407 -5.43 7.03 7.59
CA THR A 407 -4.12 6.74 6.97
C THR A 407 -4.18 6.68 5.46
N THR A 408 -5.36 6.40 4.93
CA THR A 408 -5.64 6.19 3.52
C THR A 408 -6.65 7.21 3.02
N CYS A 409 -6.94 7.16 1.73
CA CYS A 409 -7.93 8.00 1.07
C CYS A 409 -9.28 7.28 0.93
N SER A 410 -9.50 6.22 1.71
CA SER A 410 -10.76 5.48 1.71
C SER A 410 -11.84 6.20 2.52
N THR A 411 -13.11 5.91 2.20
CA THR A 411 -14.26 6.38 2.98
C THR A 411 -14.24 5.70 4.35
N THR A 412 -14.68 6.40 5.40
CA THR A 412 -14.74 5.85 6.76
C THR A 412 -16.09 5.22 7.06
N THR A 413 -16.12 4.29 8.01
CA THR A 413 -17.36 3.66 8.51
C THR A 413 -18.03 4.46 9.62
N GLY A 414 -17.34 5.43 10.23
CA GLY A 414 -17.87 6.34 11.22
C GLY A 414 -18.05 5.76 12.63
N PHE A 415 -17.35 4.69 12.99
CA PHE A 415 -17.35 4.12 14.34
C PHE A 415 -16.40 4.87 15.30
N PHE A 416 -16.58 6.18 15.39
CA PHE A 416 -15.82 7.08 16.24
C PHE A 416 -16.65 8.32 16.62
N GLN A 417 -16.28 9.02 17.67
CA GLN A 417 -16.88 10.30 18.04
C GLN A 417 -16.27 11.45 17.27
N LYS A 418 -14.95 11.49 17.18
CA LYS A 418 -14.23 12.55 16.46
C LYS A 418 -13.20 11.95 15.50
N ALA A 419 -12.90 12.69 14.43
CA ALA A 419 -11.88 12.34 13.46
C ALA A 419 -10.83 13.45 13.38
N MET A 420 -9.56 13.07 13.30
CA MET A 420 -8.50 14.02 13.01
C MET A 420 -8.66 14.52 11.57
N MET A 421 -8.75 15.84 11.42
CA MET A 421 -8.90 16.45 10.10
C MET A 421 -7.68 16.17 9.24
N GLN A 422 -7.87 15.40 8.20
CA GLN A 422 -7.07 15.41 6.99
C GLN A 422 -8.06 15.52 5.86
N SER A 423 -8.22 16.69 5.31
CA SER A 423 -8.84 17.10 4.03
C SER A 423 -9.67 16.08 3.22
N PHE A 424 -10.32 15.10 3.82
CA PHE A 424 -11.18 14.11 3.16
C PHE A 424 -12.64 14.44 3.45
N GLU A 425 -13.13 15.46 2.78
CA GLU A 425 -14.52 15.91 2.90
C GLU A 425 -15.43 15.12 1.96
N TYR A 426 -15.69 13.84 2.28
CA TYR A 426 -16.58 13.05 1.43
C TYR A 426 -17.96 12.80 2.02
N ASN A 427 -18.10 13.04 3.32
CA ASN A 427 -19.38 12.87 3.99
C ASN A 427 -19.62 14.07 4.93
N SER A 428 -20.69 14.82 4.66
CA SER A 428 -21.08 15.98 5.48
C SER A 428 -21.28 15.64 6.97
N GLU A 429 -21.71 14.42 7.27
CA GLU A 429 -21.89 13.92 8.63
C GLU A 429 -20.55 13.76 9.37
N ILE A 430 -19.48 13.40 8.64
CA ILE A 430 -18.13 13.26 9.20
C ILE A 430 -17.45 14.62 9.37
N ILE A 431 -17.73 15.56 8.48
CA ILE A 431 -17.19 16.94 8.57
C ILE A 431 -17.53 17.56 9.93
N SER A 432 -18.74 17.36 10.44
CA SER A 432 -19.17 17.86 11.74
C SER A 432 -18.42 17.27 12.94
N ARG A 433 -17.76 16.12 12.74
CA ARG A 433 -16.97 15.42 13.77
C ARG A 433 -15.47 15.66 13.65
N GLN A 434 -15.02 16.46 12.70
CA GLN A 434 -13.60 16.71 12.50
C GLN A 434 -13.01 17.63 13.57
N ILE A 435 -11.81 17.27 14.01
CA ILE A 435 -11.00 18.09 14.91
C ILE A 435 -9.74 18.52 14.15
N PRO A 436 -9.41 19.82 14.14
CA PRO A 436 -8.19 20.29 13.52
C PRO A 436 -6.98 19.87 14.37
N VAL A 437 -6.23 18.89 13.89
CA VAL A 437 -4.92 18.54 14.43
C VAL A 437 -3.86 18.93 13.40
N PRO A 438 -2.84 19.68 13.78
CA PRO A 438 -1.80 20.08 12.83
C PRO A 438 -1.19 18.88 12.11
N ILE A 439 -0.81 19.06 10.85
CA ILE A 439 -0.11 18.02 10.11
C ILE A 439 1.32 17.93 10.63
N LEU A 440 1.72 16.74 11.11
CA LEU A 440 3.08 16.51 11.54
C LEU A 440 3.97 16.07 10.39
N HIS A 441 5.13 16.69 10.25
CA HIS A 441 6.21 16.25 9.39
C HIS A 441 7.16 15.32 10.15
N ILE A 442 7.16 14.06 9.79
CA ILE A 442 8.07 13.06 10.37
C ILE A 442 9.45 13.26 9.77
N LYS A 443 10.47 13.40 10.60
CA LYS A 443 11.85 13.55 10.13
C LYS A 443 12.44 12.23 9.68
N LYS A 444 13.12 12.25 8.54
CA LYS A 444 13.96 11.17 8.04
C LYS A 444 15.26 11.78 7.48
N GLU A 445 16.37 11.45 8.12
CA GLU A 445 17.68 11.88 7.65
C GLU A 445 18.18 10.96 6.53
N PRO A 446 18.96 11.49 5.57
CA PRO A 446 19.59 10.66 4.56
C PRO A 446 20.65 9.76 5.18
N ALA A 447 20.67 8.50 4.76
CA ALA A 447 21.65 7.50 5.20
C ALA A 447 22.88 7.46 4.30
N CYS A 448 22.76 7.93 3.05
CA CYS A 448 23.87 7.98 2.09
C CYS A 448 23.96 9.36 1.41
N SER A 449 24.90 9.52 0.50
CA SER A 449 24.99 10.67 -0.40
C SER A 449 25.11 10.17 -1.83
N TYR A 450 24.32 10.74 -2.72
CA TYR A 450 24.34 10.49 -4.15
C TYR A 450 25.21 11.52 -4.89
N ASN A 451 25.75 11.10 -6.02
CA ASN A 451 26.39 11.96 -7.01
C ASN A 451 25.57 11.92 -8.30
N LYS A 452 25.20 13.08 -8.83
CA LYS A 452 24.33 13.17 -10.03
C LYS A 452 24.89 12.37 -11.20
N TRP A 453 26.18 12.51 -11.49
CA TRP A 453 26.79 11.86 -12.63
C TRP A 453 26.99 10.36 -12.42
N ASN A 454 27.65 9.98 -11.33
CA ASN A 454 28.05 8.60 -11.11
C ASN A 454 26.83 7.67 -10.89
N ASP A 455 25.83 8.15 -10.14
CA ASP A 455 24.71 7.31 -9.71
C ASP A 455 23.51 7.39 -10.65
N LEU A 456 23.31 8.55 -11.32
CA LEU A 456 22.12 8.81 -12.12
C LEU A 456 22.42 9.13 -13.60
N GLY A 457 23.69 9.32 -13.98
CA GLY A 457 24.06 9.78 -15.31
C GLY A 457 23.50 11.16 -15.65
N ILE A 458 23.40 12.05 -14.66
CA ILE A 458 22.91 13.43 -14.79
C ILE A 458 24.09 14.38 -14.60
N PRO A 459 24.37 15.32 -15.52
CA PRO A 459 25.42 16.31 -15.35
C PRO A 459 25.24 17.13 -14.05
N GLU A 460 26.33 17.45 -13.36
CA GLU A 460 26.30 18.09 -12.04
C GLU A 460 25.53 19.42 -12.02
N GLU A 461 25.66 20.24 -13.07
CA GLU A 461 25.03 21.56 -13.17
C GLU A 461 23.56 21.48 -13.65
N SER A 462 23.02 20.28 -13.89
CA SER A 462 21.66 20.12 -14.39
C SER A 462 20.62 20.49 -13.35
N PHE A 463 19.53 21.10 -13.84
CA PHE A 463 18.31 21.31 -13.06
C PHE A 463 17.52 20.00 -12.98
N VAL A 464 17.17 19.57 -11.79
CA VAL A 464 16.56 18.25 -11.57
C VAL A 464 15.15 18.38 -11.00
N VAL A 465 14.18 17.88 -11.75
CA VAL A 465 12.79 17.71 -11.32
C VAL A 465 12.59 16.26 -10.89
N VAL A 466 11.87 16.02 -9.80
CA VAL A 466 11.58 14.68 -9.32
C VAL A 466 10.08 14.48 -9.07
N THR A 467 9.58 13.30 -9.42
CA THR A 467 8.22 12.84 -9.10
C THR A 467 8.33 11.45 -8.47
N VAL A 468 7.73 11.26 -7.30
CA VAL A 468 7.85 10.00 -6.52
C VAL A 468 6.46 9.48 -6.16
N GLY A 469 6.19 8.20 -6.42
CA GLY A 469 4.94 7.54 -6.03
C GLY A 469 4.90 6.08 -6.43
N GLU A 470 4.19 5.25 -5.67
CA GLU A 470 4.01 3.82 -5.99
C GLU A 470 3.13 3.57 -7.22
N ARG A 471 2.32 4.55 -7.62
CA ARG A 471 1.27 4.40 -8.64
C ARG A 471 1.48 5.35 -9.82
N LEU A 472 2.72 5.63 -10.18
CA LEU A 472 3.03 6.60 -11.24
C LEU A 472 2.40 6.22 -12.58
N SER A 473 2.24 4.92 -12.87
CA SER A 473 1.54 4.43 -14.07
C SER A 473 0.11 4.97 -14.21
N SER A 474 -0.55 5.32 -13.10
CA SER A 474 -1.89 5.91 -13.09
C SER A 474 -1.92 7.38 -12.70
N GLU A 475 -0.85 7.93 -12.16
CA GLU A 475 -0.75 9.29 -11.63
C GLU A 475 -0.04 10.25 -12.60
N VAL A 476 0.91 9.74 -13.38
CA VAL A 476 1.61 10.50 -14.42
C VAL A 476 0.91 10.26 -15.76
N ASP A 477 -0.13 11.04 -16.02
CA ASP A 477 -0.89 10.93 -17.25
C ASP A 477 -0.24 11.66 -18.43
N ILE A 478 -0.75 11.41 -19.63
CA ILE A 478 -0.23 12.01 -20.88
C ILE A 478 -0.30 13.53 -20.87
N GLY A 479 -1.25 14.14 -20.17
CA GLY A 479 -1.38 15.60 -20.07
C GLY A 479 -0.22 16.24 -19.30
N LEU A 480 0.16 15.63 -18.16
CA LEU A 480 1.33 16.04 -17.40
C LEU A 480 2.62 15.87 -18.22
N VAL A 481 2.75 14.69 -18.84
CA VAL A 481 3.92 14.34 -19.64
C VAL A 481 4.12 15.34 -20.79
N LYS A 482 3.07 15.66 -21.54
CA LYS A 482 3.13 16.62 -22.64
C LYS A 482 3.39 18.04 -22.16
N SER A 483 2.92 18.42 -20.97
CA SER A 483 3.21 19.73 -20.40
C SER A 483 4.68 19.84 -19.95
N MET A 484 5.24 18.79 -19.34
CA MET A 484 6.68 18.75 -19.01
C MET A 484 7.57 18.67 -20.26
N GLU A 485 7.17 17.91 -21.28
CA GLU A 485 7.88 17.86 -22.56
C GLU A 485 8.08 19.27 -23.14
N LYS A 486 7.03 20.10 -23.19
CA LYS A 486 7.11 21.51 -23.65
C LYS A 486 8.14 22.35 -22.87
N VAL A 487 8.25 22.13 -21.55
CA VAL A 487 9.23 22.83 -20.72
C VAL A 487 10.63 22.31 -21.01
N MET A 488 10.82 20.99 -21.04
CA MET A 488 12.12 20.37 -21.30
C MET A 488 12.64 20.61 -22.71
N GLN A 489 11.78 20.86 -23.70
CA GLN A 489 12.18 21.30 -25.05
C GLN A 489 12.92 22.64 -25.01
N LYS A 490 12.49 23.58 -24.16
CA LYS A 490 13.10 24.90 -24.00
C LYS A 490 14.33 24.86 -23.07
N LYS A 491 14.35 23.99 -22.08
CA LYS A 491 15.37 23.88 -21.02
C LYS A 491 16.19 22.61 -21.23
N LYS A 492 17.33 22.74 -21.92
CA LYS A 492 18.12 21.59 -22.42
C LYS A 492 18.92 20.88 -21.34
N ASP A 493 19.18 21.49 -20.22
CA ASP A 493 19.87 20.98 -19.03
C ASP A 493 18.93 20.53 -17.92
N MET A 494 17.60 20.50 -18.20
CA MET A 494 16.60 19.98 -17.27
C MET A 494 16.46 18.45 -17.40
N TYR A 495 16.50 17.77 -16.26
CA TYR A 495 16.28 16.32 -16.13
C TYR A 495 15.05 16.06 -15.27
N TRP A 496 14.33 14.99 -15.58
CA TRP A 496 13.17 14.54 -14.81
C TRP A 496 13.37 13.14 -14.29
N ILE A 497 13.38 12.97 -12.96
CA ILE A 497 13.47 11.69 -12.27
C ILE A 497 12.07 11.22 -11.88
N LEU A 498 11.70 10.02 -12.30
CA LEU A 498 10.47 9.34 -11.92
C LEU A 498 10.82 8.16 -11.01
N VAL A 499 10.35 8.19 -9.76
CA VAL A 499 10.63 7.15 -8.77
C VAL A 499 9.35 6.42 -8.41
N GLY A 500 9.26 5.15 -8.77
CA GLY A 500 8.13 4.29 -8.51
C GLY A 500 7.65 3.50 -9.71
N ASP A 501 6.52 2.82 -9.56
CA ASP A 501 5.96 1.99 -10.62
C ASP A 501 5.34 2.86 -11.74
N ILE A 502 6.03 2.92 -12.87
CA ILE A 502 5.60 3.64 -14.07
C ILE A 502 5.73 2.75 -15.32
N ASP A 503 4.66 2.65 -16.09
CA ASP A 503 4.71 2.04 -17.41
C ASP A 503 5.29 3.01 -18.44
N VAL A 504 6.60 2.93 -18.65
CA VAL A 504 7.35 3.80 -19.57
C VAL A 504 6.76 3.75 -20.98
N LYS A 505 6.36 2.59 -21.47
CA LYS A 505 5.81 2.44 -22.83
C LYS A 505 4.46 3.13 -22.99
N LYS A 506 3.66 3.12 -21.94
CA LYS A 506 2.32 3.72 -21.92
C LYS A 506 2.38 5.21 -21.58
N ASN A 507 3.03 5.55 -20.47
CA ASN A 507 2.99 6.90 -19.92
C ASN A 507 3.90 7.87 -20.68
N LEU A 508 5.03 7.40 -21.23
CA LEU A 508 5.99 8.21 -21.97
C LEU A 508 5.87 8.05 -23.50
N ILE A 509 4.73 7.53 -23.98
CA ILE A 509 4.51 7.33 -25.41
C ILE A 509 4.54 8.64 -26.21
N GLY A 510 5.28 8.64 -27.33
CA GLY A 510 5.33 9.77 -28.24
C GLY A 510 6.09 10.99 -27.69
N ILE A 511 6.96 10.83 -26.70
CA ILE A 511 7.96 11.81 -26.31
C ILE A 511 9.14 11.78 -27.29
N GLU A 512 9.70 12.95 -27.60
CA GLU A 512 10.91 13.06 -28.41
C GLU A 512 12.10 12.33 -27.76
N ASP A 513 12.90 11.61 -28.56
CA ASP A 513 14.06 10.83 -28.07
C ASP A 513 15.03 11.67 -27.26
N GLU A 514 15.30 12.93 -27.66
CA GLU A 514 16.17 13.86 -26.93
C GLU A 514 15.67 14.13 -25.50
N ILE A 515 14.35 14.21 -25.32
CA ILE A 515 13.74 14.44 -24.02
C ILE A 515 13.69 13.14 -23.23
N HIS A 516 13.33 12.03 -23.88
CA HIS A 516 13.32 10.71 -23.28
C HIS A 516 14.67 10.38 -22.63
N ASN A 517 15.78 10.75 -23.31
CA ASN A 517 17.14 10.58 -22.79
C ASN A 517 17.48 11.45 -21.56
N ARG A 518 16.62 12.40 -21.19
CA ARG A 518 16.73 13.23 -19.98
C ARG A 518 15.73 12.86 -18.89
N ILE A 519 14.95 11.80 -19.11
CA ILE A 519 14.08 11.20 -18.08
C ILE A 519 14.83 10.02 -17.46
N ARG A 520 14.86 9.96 -16.14
CA ARG A 520 15.41 8.83 -15.37
C ARG A 520 14.28 8.15 -14.63
N VAL A 521 14.18 6.85 -14.79
CA VAL A 521 13.18 6.04 -14.08
C VAL A 521 13.90 5.16 -13.07
N LEU A 522 13.55 5.34 -11.81
CA LEU A 522 13.96 4.50 -10.69
C LEU A 522 12.72 3.78 -10.18
N ILE A 523 12.69 2.46 -10.29
CA ILE A 523 11.51 1.69 -9.84
C ILE A 523 11.31 1.85 -8.34
N TYR A 524 12.40 1.93 -7.59
CA TYR A 524 12.39 2.09 -6.14
C TYR A 524 13.62 2.85 -5.66
N GLU A 525 13.44 3.66 -4.62
CA GLU A 525 14.52 4.35 -3.93
C GLU A 525 14.34 4.24 -2.41
N GLY A 526 15.28 3.59 -1.75
CA GLY A 526 15.25 3.35 -0.29
C GLY A 526 15.59 4.59 0.53
N ASP A 527 16.46 5.47 -0.01
CA ASP A 527 16.89 6.71 0.66
C ASP A 527 16.44 7.96 -0.10
N LEU A 528 15.12 8.15 -0.19
CA LEU A 528 14.54 9.35 -0.80
C LEU A 528 15.15 10.67 -0.26
N PRO A 529 15.42 10.85 1.05
CA PRO A 529 16.11 12.05 1.51
C PRO A 529 17.47 12.31 0.85
N ALA A 530 18.25 11.26 0.59
CA ALA A 530 19.53 11.40 -0.11
C ALA A 530 19.34 11.81 -1.57
N LEU A 531 18.40 11.17 -2.28
CA LEU A 531 18.04 11.53 -3.64
C LEU A 531 17.56 12.97 -3.75
N TYR A 532 16.71 13.42 -2.82
CA TYR A 532 16.16 14.79 -2.84
C TYR A 532 17.22 15.88 -2.73
N ARG A 533 18.36 15.62 -2.11
CA ARG A 533 19.48 16.58 -2.08
C ARG A 533 20.04 16.93 -3.45
N LEU A 534 19.80 16.08 -4.45
CA LEU A 534 20.18 16.31 -5.84
C LEU A 534 19.10 17.04 -6.65
N CYS A 535 17.92 17.22 -6.09
CA CYS A 535 16.74 17.71 -6.82
C CYS A 535 16.45 19.17 -6.49
N ASP A 536 15.96 19.91 -7.49
CA ASP A 536 15.57 21.30 -7.37
C ASP A 536 14.07 21.45 -7.11
N VAL A 537 13.25 20.67 -7.83
CA VAL A 537 11.80 20.74 -7.75
C VAL A 537 11.19 19.35 -7.60
N PHE A 538 10.28 19.20 -6.67
CA PHE A 538 9.37 18.06 -6.58
C PHE A 538 8.08 18.41 -7.33
N LEU A 539 7.83 17.73 -8.43
CA LEU A 539 6.61 17.87 -9.24
C LEU A 539 5.56 16.86 -8.77
N ASN A 540 4.50 17.35 -8.14
CA ASN A 540 3.41 16.51 -7.65
C ASN A 540 2.28 16.45 -8.69
N PRO A 541 2.01 15.27 -9.31
CA PRO A 541 0.91 15.12 -10.25
C PRO A 541 -0.46 15.32 -9.57
N ASP A 542 -1.52 15.39 -10.38
CA ASP A 542 -2.90 15.41 -9.90
C ASP A 542 -3.27 14.04 -9.32
N ARG A 543 -3.08 13.87 -8.03
CA ARG A 543 -3.25 12.59 -7.33
C ARG A 543 -3.73 12.72 -5.91
N VAL A 544 -4.31 11.63 -5.41
CA VAL A 544 -4.61 11.44 -3.99
C VAL A 544 -3.44 10.68 -3.37
N GLY A 545 -2.78 11.23 -2.35
CA GLY A 545 -1.62 10.61 -1.70
C GLY A 545 -0.31 11.39 -1.86
N GLY A 546 0.83 10.71 -1.75
CA GLY A 546 2.16 11.29 -1.88
C GLY A 546 2.64 12.14 -0.70
N GLY A 547 1.92 12.15 0.42
CA GLY A 547 2.19 13.04 1.56
C GLY A 547 3.55 12.87 2.20
N PHE A 548 4.06 11.65 2.31
CA PHE A 548 5.39 11.39 2.87
C PHE A 548 6.51 11.80 1.90
N SER A 549 6.33 11.54 0.60
CA SER A 549 7.31 11.92 -0.41
C SER A 549 7.54 13.43 -0.44
N ILE A 550 6.44 14.22 -0.46
CA ILE A 550 6.52 15.70 -0.40
C ILE A 550 7.16 16.16 0.91
N MET A 551 6.76 15.58 2.03
CA MET A 551 7.29 15.95 3.34
C MET A 551 8.82 15.76 3.41
N PHE A 552 9.34 14.65 2.91
CA PHE A 552 10.79 14.40 2.87
C PHE A 552 11.49 15.33 1.87
N ALA A 553 10.88 15.64 0.74
CA ALA A 553 11.41 16.63 -0.21
C ALA A 553 11.53 18.02 0.44
N MET A 554 10.49 18.50 1.13
CA MET A 554 10.51 19.78 1.86
C MET A 554 11.60 19.81 2.94
N GLN A 555 11.84 18.72 3.65
CA GLN A 555 12.90 18.62 4.65
C GLN A 555 14.31 18.80 4.06
N GLN A 556 14.53 18.34 2.85
CA GLN A 556 15.79 18.51 2.14
C GLN A 556 15.87 19.85 1.39
N GLY A 557 14.82 20.68 1.48
CA GLY A 557 14.77 21.99 0.85
C GLY A 557 14.53 21.93 -0.66
N VAL A 558 13.75 20.96 -1.12
CA VAL A 558 13.29 20.90 -2.52
C VAL A 558 12.07 21.79 -2.67
N ALA A 559 12.02 22.61 -3.73
CA ALA A 559 10.83 23.39 -4.05
C ALA A 559 9.67 22.47 -4.47
N ILE A 560 8.46 22.77 -4.04
CA ILE A 560 7.29 21.93 -4.34
C ILE A 560 6.41 22.60 -5.40
N ALA A 561 6.14 21.89 -6.48
CA ALA A 561 5.13 22.25 -7.47
C ALA A 561 3.93 21.30 -7.32
N ALA A 562 2.79 21.80 -6.82
CA ALA A 562 1.59 21.01 -6.57
C ALA A 562 0.33 21.83 -6.87
N LEU A 563 -0.72 21.18 -7.40
CA LEU A 563 -1.99 21.83 -7.74
C LEU A 563 -2.87 22.06 -6.50
N LYS A 564 -3.52 23.23 -6.45
CA LYS A 564 -4.44 23.62 -5.37
C LYS A 564 -5.71 22.76 -5.33
N LYS A 565 -6.22 22.32 -6.48
CA LYS A 565 -7.39 21.45 -6.56
C LYS A 565 -7.21 20.10 -5.85
N ASN A 566 -5.97 19.74 -5.56
CA ASN A 566 -5.58 18.53 -4.86
C ASN A 566 -5.20 18.79 -3.41
N LEU A 567 -6.11 19.35 -2.66
CA LEU A 567 -5.98 19.53 -1.21
C LEU A 567 -5.83 18.18 -0.43
N TYR A 568 -5.77 17.06 -1.15
CA TYR A 568 -5.69 15.72 -0.60
C TYR A 568 -4.25 15.19 -0.61
N GLY A 569 -3.84 14.58 0.47
CA GLY A 569 -2.54 13.91 0.56
C GLY A 569 -1.36 14.88 0.60
N GLY A 570 -0.55 14.89 -0.46
CA GLY A 570 0.70 15.64 -0.51
C GLY A 570 0.55 17.14 -0.45
N ALA A 571 -0.38 17.70 -1.20
CA ALA A 571 -0.59 19.14 -1.31
C ALA A 571 -0.92 19.81 0.04
N VAL A 572 -1.71 19.17 0.90
CA VAL A 572 -2.05 19.66 2.24
C VAL A 572 -0.81 19.89 3.12
N ARG A 573 0.26 19.16 2.88
CA ARG A 573 1.49 19.29 3.68
C ARG A 573 2.26 20.55 3.38
N VAL A 574 2.13 21.07 2.18
CA VAL A 574 2.81 22.30 1.74
C VAL A 574 2.18 23.52 2.40
N GLY A 575 0.89 23.66 2.29
CA GLY A 575 0.12 24.83 2.70
C GLY A 575 -0.59 25.43 1.48
N GLU A 576 -1.81 25.93 1.68
CA GLU A 576 -2.67 26.37 0.57
C GLU A 576 -2.05 27.52 -0.25
N GLU A 577 -1.30 28.39 0.41
CA GLU A 577 -0.65 29.56 -0.18
C GLU A 577 0.45 29.22 -1.19
N GLU A 578 1.02 28.01 -1.06
CA GLU A 578 2.10 27.52 -1.91
C GLU A 578 1.59 26.67 -3.09
N LEU A 579 0.26 26.47 -3.20
CA LEU A 579 -0.34 25.64 -4.22
C LEU A 579 -0.69 26.45 -5.48
N ILE A 580 -0.62 25.79 -6.62
CA ILE A 580 -0.79 26.38 -7.95
C ILE A 580 -2.24 26.22 -8.39
N ASP A 581 -2.87 27.31 -8.75
CA ASP A 581 -4.19 27.32 -9.38
C ASP A 581 -4.08 26.90 -10.85
N GLY A 582 -4.98 26.06 -11.34
CA GLY A 582 -5.06 25.68 -12.75
C GLY A 582 -4.87 24.18 -13.00
N GLY A 583 -4.20 23.87 -14.10
CA GLY A 583 -3.94 22.51 -14.57
C GLY A 583 -2.45 22.22 -14.74
N TYR A 584 -2.12 21.23 -15.57
CA TYR A 584 -0.74 20.82 -15.79
C TYR A 584 0.10 21.89 -16.55
N GLU A 585 -0.53 22.74 -17.35
CA GLU A 585 0.19 23.82 -18.03
C GLU A 585 0.70 24.87 -17.02
N GLU A 586 -0.15 25.27 -16.06
CA GLU A 586 0.22 26.19 -14.99
C GLU A 586 1.23 25.54 -14.04
N LEU A 587 1.03 24.27 -13.71
CA LEU A 587 1.94 23.49 -12.87
C LEU A 587 3.35 23.42 -13.46
N CYS A 588 3.47 23.01 -14.73
CA CYS A 588 4.76 22.92 -15.42
C CYS A 588 5.32 24.33 -15.75
N GLY A 589 4.46 25.32 -16.01
CA GLY A 589 4.84 26.72 -16.15
C GLY A 589 5.46 27.28 -14.86
N TYR A 590 5.02 26.82 -13.69
CA TYR A 590 5.67 27.18 -12.43
C TYR A 590 7.06 26.54 -12.29
N VAL A 591 7.24 25.30 -12.73
CA VAL A 591 8.57 24.67 -12.81
C VAL A 591 9.49 25.46 -13.73
N GLU A 592 8.99 25.92 -14.90
CA GLU A 592 9.75 26.79 -15.82
C GLU A 592 10.16 28.10 -15.14
N LYS A 593 9.27 28.76 -14.37
CA LYS A 593 9.60 29.98 -13.61
C LYS A 593 10.69 29.77 -12.57
N LEU A 594 10.64 28.63 -11.85
CA LEU A 594 11.67 28.28 -10.86
C LEU A 594 13.03 28.06 -11.54
N TYR A 595 13.03 27.45 -12.73
CA TYR A 595 14.25 27.30 -13.54
C TYR A 595 14.81 28.63 -13.98
N ASP A 596 13.97 29.58 -14.46
CA ASP A 596 14.38 30.87 -14.99
C ASP A 596 14.78 31.90 -13.93
N SER A 597 14.43 31.68 -12.66
CA SER A 597 14.76 32.56 -11.54
C SER A 597 15.39 31.78 -10.38
N PRO A 598 16.74 31.74 -10.33
CA PRO A 598 17.46 31.14 -9.20
C PRO A 598 17.09 31.75 -7.85
N GLU A 599 16.80 33.05 -7.81
CA GLU A 599 16.37 33.76 -6.61
C GLU A 599 15.03 33.19 -6.09
N LEU A 600 14.04 33.05 -6.99
CA LEU A 600 12.73 32.49 -6.65
C LEU A 600 12.85 31.03 -6.20
N LEU A 601 13.71 30.28 -6.87
CA LEU A 601 13.99 28.89 -6.50
C LEU A 601 14.50 28.80 -5.07
N GLU A 602 15.54 29.57 -4.72
CA GLU A 602 16.13 29.52 -3.38
C GLU A 602 15.17 30.07 -2.30
N GLU A 603 14.41 31.13 -2.58
CA GLU A 603 13.36 31.59 -1.70
C GLU A 603 12.30 30.51 -1.46
N THR A 604 11.90 29.77 -2.50
CA THR A 604 10.92 28.69 -2.39
C THR A 604 11.50 27.52 -1.61
N LYS A 605 12.73 27.11 -1.87
CA LYS A 605 13.43 26.06 -1.11
C LYS A 605 13.50 26.39 0.38
N GLU A 606 13.84 27.63 0.72
CA GLU A 606 13.92 28.07 2.11
C GLU A 606 12.54 28.10 2.79
N ARG A 607 11.50 28.54 2.09
CA ARG A 607 10.11 28.44 2.59
C ARG A 607 9.73 27.00 2.88
N MET A 608 10.05 26.04 1.99
CA MET A 608 9.76 24.63 2.20
C MET A 608 10.46 24.08 3.44
N ARG A 609 11.75 24.41 3.64
CA ARG A 609 12.48 24.03 4.86
C ARG A 609 11.81 24.60 6.11
N LYS A 610 11.44 25.88 6.10
CA LYS A 610 10.80 26.56 7.22
C LYS A 610 9.45 25.91 7.56
N ILE A 611 8.57 25.72 6.58
CA ILE A 611 7.28 25.05 6.76
C ILE A 611 7.47 23.65 7.33
N SER A 612 8.43 22.88 6.79
CA SER A 612 8.72 21.54 7.29
C SER A 612 9.24 21.55 8.72
N GLN A 613 10.11 22.49 9.06
CA GLN A 613 10.65 22.62 10.42
C GLN A 613 9.56 22.98 11.42
N GLU A 614 8.69 23.95 11.11
CA GLU A 614 7.57 24.34 11.94
C GLU A 614 6.60 23.17 12.19
N LYS A 615 6.35 22.37 11.15
CA LYS A 615 5.47 21.19 11.24
C LYS A 615 6.13 19.95 11.84
N SER A 616 7.42 20.00 12.22
CA SER A 616 8.16 18.85 12.77
C SER A 616 8.21 18.83 14.29
N ASP A 617 7.56 19.75 15.00
CA ASP A 617 7.54 19.77 16.47
C ASP A 617 6.60 18.70 17.02
N ILE A 618 7.18 17.55 17.37
CA ILE A 618 6.45 16.41 17.93
C ILE A 618 5.81 16.72 19.31
N LYS A 619 6.33 17.69 20.08
CA LYS A 619 5.75 18.05 21.37
C LYS A 619 4.49 18.89 21.17
N LEU A 620 4.57 19.89 20.29
CA LEU A 620 3.42 20.70 19.91
C LEU A 620 2.31 19.82 19.31
N TRP A 621 2.68 18.94 18.40
CA TRP A 621 1.74 17.99 17.80
C TRP A 621 1.12 17.04 18.83
N GLY A 622 1.93 16.50 19.75
CA GLY A 622 1.45 15.64 20.83
C GLY A 622 0.47 16.36 21.77
N SER A 623 0.70 17.67 22.05
CA SER A 623 -0.26 18.48 22.81
C SER A 623 -1.58 18.66 22.07
N ALA A 624 -1.54 18.96 20.78
CA ALA A 624 -2.75 19.07 19.96
C ALA A 624 -3.51 17.74 19.90
N LEU A 625 -2.80 16.62 19.80
CA LEU A 625 -3.40 15.28 19.86
C LEU A 625 -4.08 15.01 21.20
N CYS A 626 -3.47 15.42 22.32
CA CYS A 626 -4.11 15.30 23.64
C CYS A 626 -5.39 16.14 23.73
N THR A 627 -5.38 17.37 23.20
CA THR A 627 -6.60 18.21 23.13
C THR A 627 -7.69 17.52 22.30
N ALA A 628 -7.33 16.93 21.16
CA ALA A 628 -8.28 16.18 20.34
C ALA A 628 -8.88 14.97 21.09
N LEU A 629 -8.09 14.27 21.89
CA LEU A 629 -8.58 13.17 22.74
C LEU A 629 -9.56 13.67 23.81
N GLU A 630 -9.28 14.81 24.43
CA GLU A 630 -10.17 15.42 25.42
C GLU A 630 -11.50 15.89 24.80
N GLU A 631 -11.46 16.44 23.59
CA GLU A 631 -12.68 16.78 22.84
C GLU A 631 -13.47 15.54 22.44
N THR A 632 -12.79 14.46 22.06
CA THR A 632 -13.40 13.17 21.76
C THR A 632 -14.11 12.61 23.00
N GLU A 633 -13.50 12.70 24.19
CA GLU A 633 -14.14 12.27 25.43
C GLU A 633 -15.38 13.12 25.77
N ARG A 634 -15.31 14.42 25.53
CA ARG A 634 -16.44 15.33 25.75
C ARG A 634 -17.64 14.93 24.86
N SER A 635 -17.39 14.74 23.57
CA SER A 635 -18.40 14.27 22.62
C SER A 635 -18.99 12.89 23.00
N PHE A 636 -18.12 11.97 23.45
CA PHE A 636 -18.57 10.67 23.96
C PHE A 636 -19.50 10.79 25.17
N MET A 637 -19.21 11.70 26.11
CA MET A 637 -20.03 11.92 27.31
C MET A 637 -21.36 12.64 27.02
N GLU A 638 -21.40 13.44 25.97
CA GLU A 638 -22.59 14.17 25.50
C GLU A 638 -23.53 13.27 24.68
N GLY A 639 -23.07 12.10 24.26
CA GLY A 639 -23.85 11.11 23.49
C GLY A 639 -23.95 11.43 22.00
N ASP A 640 -23.00 12.20 21.48
CA ASP A 640 -22.88 12.58 20.07
C ASP A 640 -22.42 11.40 19.17
#